data_69155a0e561bfdc4f2b12daac2a21893
#
_entry.id   69155a0e561bfdc4f2b12daac2a21893
#
_cell.length_a   1.000
_cell.length_b   1.000
_cell.length_c   1.000
_cell.angle_alpha   90.00
_cell.angle_beta   90.00
_cell.angle_gamma   90.00
#
_symmetry.space_group_name_H-M   'P 1'
#
loop_
_entity.id
_entity.type
_entity.pdbx_description
1 polymer ?
#
loop_
_entity_poly.entity_id
_entity_poly.type
_entity_poly.pdbx_seq_one_letter_code
_entity_poly.pdbx_strand_id
1 'polypeptide(L)'
;MRLKMFLLLALMLAVPAMAQRTGIKGIVVDSKTGVPVHGATVMLDGQGASATSTLDGSFVITDATAGSDVVLVFSYGYKDWSQDVVIESNRIVDVGTIRLTSTRSYDNAEFALTESQIEDEEGNSQTIATLTGATDNVFYQAASYDFSLMRFRIRGYDSEYTQTTINGVTMNDAARGRFNYSMLGGLNQAFKNKSIGMGLEATAYSFGDVGGANNIATYAKDYAPGTRASVAYTNGNYYLRGMITHATGLNKHGWALTASAAVRYSDQGIVPGSFYNSASLFLSLQKVFNPQHSLSLTAFGAPTSRAANTATYQEIYDILDNNLYNPSWGWQDGKKRNAKVVEAFDPTAIINWIWTPNDRLSLNTGVAVSKSFYSSSALNWYKSADPRPDYYRYLPSYYEDQDVKDLYTHKWLTDESFSQINWDALYQANYLNNLQAQETGEERGSTYILERRHSNQLNTSLNSTLNLRLNDYMTLQAGISARFSQASYYKTIKDLLGGRYWKDIDQFSERDYPNDYTLLQNDMNNPDRKVGKDDRFGYDYNINSIYATAWLQNVINLNHWDINYGLTMSYTQYQRDGKMRNGRSPENSYGKGEMHKFDNAGIKAGATYKIDGRNSISAHAYYGTKAPLFDKAYISPRIKDDAIADLQSERILSGDISYNFNYRRFHGTITGFWTDMYNQTERTSFYDDQFSTFMNYVLSGVKKTYKGVEVGLAYRLTPSITINAAGTFSRYQYKNRPTGTRSYENGQAPDTTQVVYLKNYYVGGTPQQAYSLGIKWNAPGMWFLELNGVYMADSYVSLSPVRHEAMPGLYKVCETEEELIQKTAEITRQERLNDNFVLNASIGKLIYLNRTASLNINLNVDNVLNNRNIQTSGYQQGRFDYTNFSTSKYPNKYYYAQGIKLYLNIGVKF
;
A
#
# COMPACT_ATOMS: atom_id res chain seq x y z
N MET A 1 35.94 12.37 -2.30
CA MET A 1 34.68 12.08 -1.60
C MET A 1 34.80 12.27 -0.09
N ARG A 2 35.78 11.69 0.60
CA ARG A 2 35.94 11.79 2.08
C ARG A 2 36.05 13.23 2.62
N LEU A 3 36.76 14.14 1.95
CA LEU A 3 36.94 15.53 2.41
C LEU A 3 35.67 16.39 2.26
N LYS A 4 34.85 16.14 1.24
CA LYS A 4 33.55 16.83 1.04
C LYS A 4 32.50 16.35 2.05
N MET A 5 32.59 15.11 2.49
CA MET A 5 31.72 14.51 3.51
C MET A 5 32.04 15.06 4.91
N PHE A 6 33.32 15.30 5.22
CA PHE A 6 33.74 15.95 6.48
C PHE A 6 33.32 17.42 6.56
N LEU A 7 33.34 18.14 5.46
CA LEU A 7 32.85 19.54 5.39
C LEU A 7 31.32 19.62 5.56
N LEU A 8 30.55 18.67 4.99
CA LEU A 8 29.11 18.60 5.20
C LEU A 8 28.76 18.23 6.64
N LEU A 9 29.51 17.31 7.26
CA LEU A 9 29.35 16.95 8.67
C LEU A 9 29.70 18.12 9.60
N ALA A 10 30.72 18.89 9.28
CA ALA A 10 31.12 20.07 10.03
C ALA A 10 30.10 21.24 9.91
N LEU A 11 29.45 21.39 8.75
CA LEU A 11 28.36 22.36 8.57
C LEU A 11 27.11 21.99 9.38
N MET A 12 26.89 20.70 9.58
CA MET A 12 25.74 20.19 10.39
C MET A 12 25.91 20.43 11.89
N LEU A 13 27.13 20.69 12.38
CA LEU A 13 27.42 20.93 13.78
C LEU A 13 27.60 22.42 14.13
N ALA A 14 27.40 23.33 13.19
CA ALA A 14 27.48 24.77 13.46
C ALA A 14 26.36 25.23 14.41
N VAL A 15 26.71 25.56 15.62
CA VAL A 15 25.80 26.05 16.67
C VAL A 15 25.84 27.59 16.67
N PRO A 16 24.73 28.29 16.42
CA PRO A 16 24.68 29.74 16.61
C PRO A 16 24.73 30.11 18.09
N ALA A 17 25.58 31.02 18.50
CA ALA A 17 25.57 31.60 19.85
C ALA A 17 24.39 32.55 20.01
N MET A 18 23.55 32.33 21.05
CA MET A 18 22.33 33.09 21.26
C MET A 18 22.34 33.84 22.60
N ALA A 19 21.78 35.04 22.57
CA ALA A 19 21.59 35.91 23.73
C ALA A 19 20.46 35.37 24.67
N GLN A 20 20.51 35.72 25.93
CA GLN A 20 19.44 35.43 26.93
C GLN A 20 18.12 36.09 26.46
N ARG A 21 17.05 35.32 26.42
CA ARG A 21 15.73 35.75 25.93
C ARG A 21 14.65 35.51 26.97
N THR A 22 13.63 36.39 26.96
CA THR A 22 12.44 36.32 27.83
C THR A 22 11.36 35.55 27.08
N GLY A 23 10.73 34.54 27.74
CA GLY A 23 9.69 33.78 27.11
C GLY A 23 9.17 32.60 27.92
N ILE A 24 8.48 31.71 27.21
CA ILE A 24 7.93 30.45 27.75
C ILE A 24 8.30 29.27 26.86
N LYS A 25 8.40 28.07 27.46
CA LYS A 25 8.53 26.80 26.77
C LYS A 25 7.67 25.73 27.43
N GLY A 26 7.38 24.67 26.71
CA GLY A 26 6.64 23.52 27.24
C GLY A 26 6.46 22.44 26.18
N ILE A 27 5.67 21.42 26.52
CA ILE A 27 5.35 20.30 25.64
C ILE A 27 3.84 20.14 25.59
N VAL A 28 3.27 20.01 24.40
CA VAL A 28 1.85 19.75 24.19
C VAL A 28 1.63 18.28 23.85
N VAL A 29 0.79 17.60 24.64
CA VAL A 29 0.48 16.18 24.43
C VAL A 29 -1.03 15.94 24.48
N ASP A 30 -1.48 14.88 23.84
CA ASP A 30 -2.84 14.37 24.00
C ASP A 30 -3.05 13.84 25.42
N SER A 31 -4.10 14.26 26.08
CA SER A 31 -4.36 13.94 27.50
C SER A 31 -4.62 12.45 27.76
N LYS A 32 -5.09 11.70 26.74
CA LYS A 32 -5.43 10.27 26.86
C LYS A 32 -4.30 9.35 26.45
N THR A 33 -3.62 9.70 25.35
CA THR A 33 -2.58 8.84 24.76
C THR A 33 -1.18 9.22 25.20
N GLY A 34 -0.97 10.45 25.67
CA GLY A 34 0.36 11.00 25.93
C GLY A 34 1.19 11.28 24.67
N VAL A 35 0.63 11.06 23.51
CA VAL A 35 1.31 11.31 22.23
C VAL A 35 1.49 12.82 22.04
N PRO A 36 2.68 13.30 21.58
CA PRO A 36 2.89 14.68 21.24
C PRO A 36 1.86 15.21 20.23
N VAL A 37 1.34 16.41 20.49
CA VAL A 37 0.45 17.11 19.54
C VAL A 37 1.30 18.05 18.70
N HIS A 38 1.54 17.67 17.45
CA HIS A 38 2.22 18.50 16.46
C HIS A 38 1.27 19.55 15.89
N GLY A 39 1.78 20.76 15.63
CA GLY A 39 1.00 21.81 14.98
C GLY A 39 -0.01 22.52 15.88
N ALA A 40 -0.01 22.28 17.20
CA ALA A 40 -0.81 23.04 18.12
C ALA A 40 -0.31 24.50 18.22
N THR A 41 -1.23 25.46 18.15
CA THR A 41 -0.91 26.88 18.33
C THR A 41 -0.88 27.20 19.82
N VAL A 42 0.25 27.67 20.29
CA VAL A 42 0.45 28.19 21.64
C VAL A 42 0.57 29.70 21.56
N MET A 43 -0.21 30.44 22.32
CA MET A 43 -0.25 31.90 22.26
C MET A 43 -0.28 32.51 23.65
N LEU A 44 0.37 33.65 23.82
CA LEU A 44 0.22 34.54 24.95
C LEU A 44 -0.88 35.56 24.64
N ASP A 45 -2.03 35.48 25.36
CA ASP A 45 -3.27 36.20 25.00
C ASP A 45 -3.09 37.73 25.12
N GLY A 46 -2.41 38.19 26.17
CA GLY A 46 -2.19 39.62 26.41
C GLY A 46 -1.16 40.26 25.48
N GLN A 47 -0.24 39.50 24.89
CA GLN A 47 0.86 40.00 24.06
C GLN A 47 0.74 39.61 22.59
N GLY A 48 -0.09 38.62 22.26
CA GLY A 48 -0.21 38.07 20.94
C GLY A 48 1.00 37.28 20.43
N ALA A 49 2.04 37.14 21.24
CA ALA A 49 3.21 36.31 20.93
C ALA A 49 2.80 34.84 20.87
N SER A 50 3.22 34.12 19.84
CA SER A 50 2.74 32.76 19.59
C SER A 50 3.80 31.85 18.98
N ALA A 51 3.64 30.56 19.19
CA ALA A 51 4.46 29.50 18.59
C ALA A 51 3.59 28.32 18.19
N THR A 52 4.13 27.46 17.35
CA THR A 52 3.50 26.19 16.95
C THR A 52 4.28 25.04 17.57
N SER A 53 3.58 24.02 18.13
CA SER A 53 4.25 22.84 18.68
C SER A 53 4.89 22.00 17.56
N THR A 54 6.06 21.49 17.86
CA THR A 54 6.89 20.67 16.96
C THR A 54 6.46 19.21 16.94
N LEU A 55 7.15 18.37 16.18
CA LEU A 55 6.86 16.92 16.06
C LEU A 55 6.90 16.17 17.39
N ASP A 56 7.73 16.60 18.33
CA ASP A 56 7.81 16.06 19.68
C ASP A 56 6.87 16.77 20.68
N GLY A 57 5.99 17.64 20.16
CA GLY A 57 5.05 18.44 20.94
C GLY A 57 5.67 19.64 21.63
N SER A 58 6.98 19.84 21.56
CA SER A 58 7.66 20.96 22.23
C SER A 58 7.34 22.30 21.57
N PHE A 59 7.31 23.38 22.34
CA PHE A 59 7.19 24.74 21.85
C PHE A 59 8.05 25.69 22.65
N VAL A 60 8.46 26.79 22.04
CA VAL A 60 9.18 27.89 22.69
C VAL A 60 8.70 29.22 22.13
N ILE A 61 8.31 30.15 22.98
CA ILE A 61 8.08 31.57 22.66
C ILE A 61 9.19 32.38 23.30
N THR A 62 10.05 33.04 22.55
CA THR A 62 11.28 33.68 23.07
C THR A 62 11.25 35.21 23.04
N ASP A 63 10.24 35.84 22.49
CA ASP A 63 10.13 37.31 22.35
C ASP A 63 8.92 37.83 23.11
N ALA A 64 8.70 37.28 24.32
CA ALA A 64 7.64 37.71 25.21
C ALA A 64 8.11 38.85 26.14
N THR A 65 7.17 39.70 26.55
CA THR A 65 7.41 40.73 27.55
C THR A 65 7.22 40.14 28.96
N ALA A 66 8.08 40.48 29.90
CA ALA A 66 7.94 40.05 31.30
C ALA A 66 6.65 40.60 31.94
N GLY A 67 5.97 39.78 32.71
CA GLY A 67 4.69 40.09 33.34
C GLY A 67 3.76 38.90 33.45
N SER A 68 2.57 39.12 34.02
CA SER A 68 1.52 38.10 34.05
C SER A 68 0.76 38.07 32.72
N ASP A 69 0.53 36.88 32.18
CA ASP A 69 -0.20 36.65 30.91
C ASP A 69 -0.95 35.30 30.99
N VAL A 70 -1.76 35.00 29.96
CA VAL A 70 -2.46 33.74 29.82
C VAL A 70 -1.89 32.98 28.62
N VAL A 71 -1.44 31.75 28.85
CA VAL A 71 -1.09 30.83 27.76
C VAL A 71 -2.37 30.19 27.24
N LEU A 72 -2.68 30.43 25.99
CA LEU A 72 -3.74 29.75 25.25
C LEU A 72 -3.13 28.69 24.33
N VAL A 73 -3.70 27.49 24.34
CA VAL A 73 -3.31 26.42 23.41
C VAL A 73 -4.56 25.89 22.69
N PHE A 74 -4.48 25.86 21.39
CA PHE A 74 -5.54 25.30 20.58
C PHE A 74 -4.97 24.50 19.40
N SER A 75 -5.63 23.40 19.10
CA SER A 75 -5.33 22.55 17.96
C SER A 75 -6.62 21.95 17.43
N TYR A 76 -6.64 21.67 16.11
CA TYR A 76 -7.79 21.01 15.52
C TYR A 76 -8.03 19.63 16.11
N GLY A 77 -9.28 19.35 16.46
CA GLY A 77 -9.63 18.08 17.11
C GLY A 77 -9.39 18.04 18.60
N TYR A 78 -9.03 19.17 19.23
CA TYR A 78 -8.84 19.32 20.67
C TYR A 78 -9.71 20.43 21.25
N LYS A 79 -9.98 20.36 22.57
CA LYS A 79 -10.57 21.47 23.30
C LYS A 79 -9.50 22.53 23.55
N ASP A 80 -9.88 23.81 23.43
CA ASP A 80 -9.00 24.92 23.79
C ASP A 80 -8.58 24.78 25.27
N TRP A 81 -7.32 25.07 25.54
CA TRP A 81 -6.73 25.00 26.88
C TRP A 81 -6.11 26.35 27.25
N SER A 82 -6.22 26.76 28.50
CA SER A 82 -5.63 27.99 28.98
C SER A 82 -5.08 27.85 30.40
N GLN A 83 -4.02 28.62 30.70
CA GLN A 83 -3.40 28.71 32.01
C GLN A 83 -2.72 30.06 32.19
N ASP A 84 -2.86 30.63 33.40
CA ASP A 84 -2.11 31.82 33.82
C ASP A 84 -0.62 31.51 33.93
N VAL A 85 0.23 32.41 33.45
CA VAL A 85 1.70 32.32 33.51
C VAL A 85 2.31 33.64 33.93
N VAL A 86 3.36 33.57 34.70
CA VAL A 86 4.21 34.75 35.02
C VAL A 86 5.52 34.59 34.27
N ILE A 87 5.78 35.53 33.36
CA ILE A 87 6.94 35.55 32.50
C ILE A 87 8.03 36.37 33.17
N GLU A 88 9.18 35.73 33.47
CA GLU A 88 10.33 36.35 34.10
C GLU A 88 11.23 37.01 33.04
N SER A 89 11.78 38.20 33.33
CA SER A 89 12.71 38.88 32.43
C SER A 89 14.02 38.11 32.27
N ASN A 90 14.52 38.02 31.05
CA ASN A 90 15.76 37.30 30.69
C ASN A 90 15.75 35.81 31.01
N ARG A 91 14.57 35.20 31.09
CA ARG A 91 14.39 33.77 31.36
C ARG A 91 13.29 33.16 30.50
N ILE A 92 13.51 31.94 30.03
CA ILE A 92 12.47 31.13 29.42
C ILE A 92 11.82 30.29 30.52
N VAL A 93 10.58 30.62 30.85
CA VAL A 93 9.79 29.94 31.89
C VAL A 93 9.25 28.63 31.30
N ASP A 94 9.47 27.51 31.99
CA ASP A 94 8.93 26.22 31.59
C ASP A 94 7.51 26.05 32.15
N VAL A 95 6.50 26.03 31.27
CA VAL A 95 5.10 25.84 31.68
C VAL A 95 4.75 24.32 31.78
N GLY A 96 5.73 23.45 31.58
CA GLY A 96 5.59 22.00 31.70
C GLY A 96 4.83 21.34 30.57
N THR A 97 4.18 20.21 30.91
CA THR A 97 3.42 19.43 29.90
C THR A 97 1.96 19.85 29.86
N ILE A 98 1.55 20.44 28.77
CA ILE A 98 0.17 20.82 28.48
C ILE A 98 -0.57 19.61 27.91
N ARG A 99 -1.69 19.24 28.54
CA ARG A 99 -2.47 18.07 28.15
C ARG A 99 -3.78 18.51 27.47
N LEU A 100 -3.82 18.40 26.15
CA LEU A 100 -5.02 18.73 25.37
C LEU A 100 -6.01 17.57 25.39
N THR A 101 -7.28 17.88 25.63
CA THR A 101 -8.37 16.89 25.55
C THR A 101 -8.89 16.83 24.11
N SER A 102 -8.69 15.70 23.47
CA SER A 102 -9.23 15.47 22.13
C SER A 102 -10.75 15.56 22.09
N THR A 103 -11.29 16.29 21.11
CA THR A 103 -12.72 16.32 20.80
C THR A 103 -13.10 15.21 19.80
N ARG A 104 -12.10 14.50 19.25
CA ARG A 104 -12.34 13.40 18.32
C ARG A 104 -12.87 12.20 19.11
N SER A 105 -13.90 11.57 18.57
CA SER A 105 -14.23 10.22 18.95
C SER A 105 -13.19 9.30 18.29
N TYR A 106 -12.20 8.81 19.06
CA TYR A 106 -11.20 7.85 18.57
C TYR A 106 -11.82 6.58 17.99
N ASP A 107 -13.08 6.32 18.34
CA ASP A 107 -13.79 5.14 17.88
C ASP A 107 -14.19 5.22 16.39
N ASN A 108 -14.36 6.43 15.82
CA ASN A 108 -14.70 6.58 14.40
C ASN A 108 -13.51 6.31 13.46
N ALA A 109 -12.29 6.62 13.87
CA ALA A 109 -11.09 6.32 13.10
C ALA A 109 -10.83 4.80 12.98
N GLU A 110 -11.38 4.00 13.88
CA GLU A 110 -11.21 2.55 13.89
C GLU A 110 -11.95 1.84 12.75
N PHE A 111 -13.00 2.46 12.20
CA PHE A 111 -13.89 1.81 11.24
C PHE A 111 -13.37 1.82 9.82
N ALA A 112 -12.73 2.89 9.40
CA ALA A 112 -12.22 3.02 8.06
C ALA A 112 -10.99 2.12 7.79
N LEU A 113 -10.32 1.65 8.85
CA LEU A 113 -9.09 0.85 8.76
C LEU A 113 -9.25 -0.54 8.14
N THR A 114 -10.44 -1.12 8.13
CA THR A 114 -10.58 -2.55 7.88
C THR A 114 -10.97 -2.92 6.47
N GLU A 115 -11.65 -2.06 5.74
CA GLU A 115 -12.25 -2.46 4.47
C GLU A 115 -11.42 -2.08 3.25
N SER A 116 -10.82 -0.90 3.23
CA SER A 116 -9.96 -0.49 2.11
C SER A 116 -8.67 -1.31 1.98
N GLN A 117 -8.32 -2.08 3.00
CA GLN A 117 -7.09 -2.86 3.07
C GLN A 117 -7.21 -4.28 2.53
N ILE A 118 -8.43 -4.79 2.35
CA ILE A 118 -8.67 -6.18 2.01
C ILE A 118 -8.61 -6.44 0.50
N GLU A 119 -8.81 -5.41 -0.31
CA GLU A 119 -9.08 -5.57 -1.74
C GLU A 119 -7.85 -5.77 -2.61
N ASP A 120 -6.62 -5.57 -2.12
CA ASP A 120 -5.49 -5.38 -3.03
C ASP A 120 -4.24 -6.18 -2.73
N GLU A 121 -4.26 -7.48 -3.06
CA GLU A 121 -3.04 -8.29 -3.06
C GLU A 121 -2.45 -8.57 -4.46
N GLU A 122 -3.12 -8.23 -5.54
CA GLU A 122 -2.59 -8.43 -6.89
C GLU A 122 -1.71 -7.29 -7.43
N GLY A 123 -1.35 -6.36 -6.60
CA GLY A 123 -0.08 -5.71 -6.81
C GLY A 123 -0.04 -4.29 -7.26
N ASN A 124 -1.07 -3.65 -7.72
CA ASN A 124 -0.86 -2.33 -8.34
C ASN A 124 -1.52 -1.15 -7.64
N SER A 125 -2.36 -1.37 -6.63
CA SER A 125 -3.01 -0.26 -5.95
C SER A 125 -3.40 -0.59 -4.52
N GLN A 126 -2.49 -0.48 -3.57
CA GLN A 126 -2.93 -0.34 -2.19
C GLN A 126 -3.55 1.04 -2.06
N THR A 127 -4.83 1.06 -1.66
CA THR A 127 -5.46 2.27 -1.16
C THR A 127 -4.62 2.87 -0.06
N ILE A 128 -4.59 4.19 -0.02
CA ILE A 128 -3.89 4.92 1.02
C ILE A 128 -4.38 4.40 2.35
N ALA A 129 -3.44 3.92 3.07
CA ALA A 129 -3.75 3.38 4.34
C ALA A 129 -4.34 4.48 5.20
N THR A 130 -5.38 4.13 5.84
CA THR A 130 -5.98 4.77 7.02
C THR A 130 -4.97 5.17 8.12
N LEU A 131 -3.69 4.82 7.98
CA LEU A 131 -2.61 5.41 8.74
C LEU A 131 -2.60 6.94 8.61
N THR A 132 -2.80 7.46 7.42
CA THR A 132 -2.82 8.91 7.16
C THR A 132 -3.98 9.66 7.81
N GLY A 133 -5.03 8.98 8.24
CA GLY A 133 -6.13 9.58 9.01
C GLY A 133 -5.78 10.00 10.44
N ALA A 134 -4.59 9.63 10.96
CA ALA A 134 -4.13 10.08 12.27
C ALA A 134 -3.49 11.47 12.28
N THR A 135 -3.46 12.17 11.14
CA THR A 135 -2.93 13.53 11.00
C THR A 135 -4.02 14.59 11.24
N ASP A 136 -3.60 15.80 11.57
CA ASP A 136 -4.47 16.98 11.68
C ASP A 136 -4.73 17.66 10.32
N ASN A 137 -4.05 17.24 9.28
CA ASN A 137 -4.22 17.77 7.92
C ASN A 137 -5.54 17.26 7.32
N VAL A 138 -6.46 18.20 7.02
CA VAL A 138 -7.81 17.89 6.53
C VAL A 138 -7.79 17.17 5.19
N PHE A 139 -6.85 17.52 4.30
CA PHE A 139 -6.71 16.83 3.01
C PHE A 139 -6.31 15.37 3.20
N TYR A 140 -5.32 15.09 4.04
CA TYR A 140 -4.88 13.71 4.29
C TYR A 140 -5.95 12.88 5.01
N GLN A 141 -6.76 13.50 5.88
CA GLN A 141 -7.93 12.83 6.47
C GLN A 141 -8.94 12.42 5.39
N ALA A 142 -9.33 13.35 4.52
CA ALA A 142 -10.23 13.06 3.41
C ALA A 142 -9.65 12.01 2.44
N ALA A 143 -8.35 12.12 2.11
CA ALA A 143 -7.67 11.16 1.26
C ALA A 143 -7.69 9.73 1.84
N SER A 144 -7.62 9.61 3.17
CA SER A 144 -7.62 8.31 3.86
C SER A 144 -8.98 7.63 3.88
N TYR A 145 -10.07 8.40 3.90
CA TYR A 145 -11.43 7.88 4.07
C TYR A 145 -12.29 8.09 2.83
N ASP A 146 -12.43 9.33 2.40
CA ASP A 146 -13.41 9.70 1.38
C ASP A 146 -12.98 9.23 -0.01
N PHE A 147 -11.68 9.29 -0.33
CA PHE A 147 -11.17 8.95 -1.66
C PHE A 147 -10.84 7.46 -1.85
N SER A 148 -11.05 6.63 -0.83
CA SER A 148 -10.61 5.22 -0.83
C SER A 148 -11.29 4.36 -1.91
N LEU A 149 -12.53 4.68 -2.29
CA LEU A 149 -13.33 3.90 -3.25
C LEU A 149 -12.65 3.75 -4.61
N MET A 150 -11.97 4.78 -5.10
CA MET A 150 -11.33 4.81 -6.42
C MET A 150 -9.82 4.53 -6.35
N ARG A 151 -9.34 3.84 -5.32
CA ARG A 151 -7.92 3.52 -5.16
C ARG A 151 -7.03 4.76 -5.26
N PHE A 152 -7.49 5.86 -4.71
CA PHE A 152 -6.75 7.12 -4.73
C PHE A 152 -5.39 6.98 -4.06
N ARG A 153 -4.36 7.52 -4.68
CA ARG A 153 -2.99 7.59 -4.14
C ARG A 153 -2.60 9.05 -3.93
N ILE A 154 -2.13 9.39 -2.75
CA ILE A 154 -1.64 10.74 -2.47
C ILE A 154 -0.50 11.06 -3.44
N ARG A 155 -0.61 12.17 -4.14
CA ARG A 155 0.33 12.62 -5.17
C ARG A 155 0.59 11.58 -6.27
N GLY A 156 -0.27 10.55 -6.38
CA GLY A 156 -0.14 9.47 -7.36
C GLY A 156 1.01 8.49 -7.10
N TYR A 157 1.72 8.58 -5.99
CA TYR A 157 2.88 7.71 -5.71
C TYR A 157 2.44 6.29 -5.40
N ASP A 158 3.25 5.32 -5.83
CA ASP A 158 3.13 3.94 -5.37
C ASP A 158 3.49 3.82 -3.89
N SER A 159 2.87 2.87 -3.19
CA SER A 159 3.07 2.68 -1.74
C SER A 159 4.50 2.28 -1.36
N GLU A 160 5.33 1.90 -2.32
CA GLU A 160 6.76 1.64 -2.12
C GLU A 160 7.57 2.91 -1.77
N TYR A 161 6.99 4.10 -2.01
CA TYR A 161 7.57 5.40 -1.66
C TYR A 161 7.13 5.93 -0.29
N THR A 162 6.39 5.14 0.48
CA THR A 162 6.03 5.45 1.88
C THR A 162 6.70 4.45 2.81
N GLN A 163 7.50 4.94 3.73
CA GLN A 163 8.14 4.09 4.74
C GLN A 163 7.19 3.87 5.91
N THR A 164 6.98 2.61 6.32
CA THR A 164 6.19 2.26 7.50
C THR A 164 7.02 1.47 8.49
N THR A 165 6.99 1.92 9.74
CA THR A 165 7.69 1.27 10.87
C THR A 165 6.69 0.82 11.93
N ILE A 166 7.03 -0.23 12.67
CA ILE A 166 6.37 -0.59 13.93
C ILE A 166 7.43 -0.52 15.02
N ASN A 167 7.19 0.30 16.05
CA ASN A 167 8.15 0.59 17.12
C ASN A 167 9.52 1.07 16.58
N GLY A 168 9.54 1.78 15.46
CA GLY A 168 10.77 2.25 14.79
C GLY A 168 11.47 1.21 13.92
N VAL A 169 10.99 -0.04 13.84
CA VAL A 169 11.54 -1.07 12.94
C VAL A 169 10.82 -1.05 11.60
N THR A 170 11.56 -0.95 10.50
CA THR A 170 11.00 -0.90 9.13
C THR A 170 10.32 -2.21 8.77
N MET A 171 9.06 -2.12 8.34
CA MET A 171 8.19 -3.26 8.03
C MET A 171 7.77 -3.35 6.56
N ASN A 172 8.28 -2.50 5.69
CA ASN A 172 8.03 -2.60 4.25
C ASN A 172 8.56 -3.94 3.70
N ASP A 173 7.81 -4.57 2.81
CA ASP A 173 8.17 -5.83 2.14
C ASP A 173 9.48 -5.68 1.34
N ALA A 174 10.35 -6.68 1.39
CA ALA A 174 11.67 -6.61 0.75
C ALA A 174 11.59 -6.72 -0.79
N ALA A 175 10.58 -7.43 -1.30
CA ALA A 175 10.40 -7.65 -2.74
C ALA A 175 9.69 -6.47 -3.41
N ARG A 176 8.66 -5.95 -2.75
CA ARG A 176 7.71 -4.97 -3.32
C ARG A 176 7.88 -3.56 -2.75
N GLY A 177 8.72 -3.38 -1.72
CA GLY A 177 8.99 -2.08 -1.10
C GLY A 177 7.84 -1.48 -0.29
N ARG A 178 6.68 -2.12 -0.21
CA ARG A 178 5.46 -1.61 0.42
C ARG A 178 5.13 -2.29 1.74
N PHE A 179 4.37 -1.62 2.60
CA PHE A 179 3.86 -2.22 3.82
C PHE A 179 2.61 -3.07 3.53
N ASN A 180 2.58 -4.30 4.05
CA ASN A 180 1.43 -5.19 3.93
C ASN A 180 0.46 -5.00 5.10
N TYR A 181 -0.62 -4.22 4.89
CA TYR A 181 -1.61 -3.95 5.94
C TYR A 181 -2.41 -5.18 6.38
N SER A 182 -2.51 -6.22 5.54
CA SER A 182 -3.25 -7.44 5.89
C SER A 182 -2.62 -8.17 7.07
N MET A 183 -1.30 -8.00 7.28
CA MET A 183 -0.59 -8.57 8.44
C MET A 183 -1.11 -8.06 9.79
N LEU A 184 -1.74 -6.88 9.84
CA LEU A 184 -2.31 -6.30 11.05
C LEU A 184 -3.66 -6.96 11.42
N GLY A 185 -4.25 -7.72 10.52
CA GLY A 185 -5.40 -8.59 10.76
C GLY A 185 -6.67 -7.91 11.27
N GLY A 186 -6.81 -6.58 11.07
CA GLY A 186 -7.97 -5.83 11.58
C GLY A 186 -7.96 -5.62 13.09
N LEU A 187 -6.82 -5.77 13.76
CA LEU A 187 -6.60 -5.51 15.20
C LEU A 187 -6.47 -4.01 15.48
N ASN A 188 -7.49 -3.23 15.15
CA ASN A 188 -7.45 -1.76 15.13
C ASN A 188 -7.08 -1.15 16.48
N GLN A 189 -7.56 -1.73 17.58
CA GLN A 189 -7.24 -1.27 18.94
C GLN A 189 -5.76 -1.46 19.28
N ALA A 190 -5.14 -2.53 18.76
CA ALA A 190 -3.74 -2.83 18.99
C ALA A 190 -2.81 -1.90 18.21
N PHE A 191 -3.22 -1.45 17.02
CA PHE A 191 -2.39 -0.63 16.13
C PHE A 191 -2.87 0.82 15.98
N LYS A 192 -3.56 1.35 17.00
CA LYS A 192 -4.15 2.70 16.96
C LYS A 192 -3.16 3.84 17.20
N ASN A 193 -2.07 3.60 17.93
CA ASN A 193 -1.10 4.65 18.27
C ASN A 193 -0.15 4.88 17.10
N LYS A 194 -0.36 5.94 16.35
CA LYS A 194 0.32 6.21 15.09
C LYS A 194 0.93 7.60 15.10
N SER A 195 2.12 7.70 14.48
CA SER A 195 2.80 8.95 14.16
C SER A 195 3.05 9.00 12.66
N ILE A 196 2.78 10.13 12.05
CA ILE A 196 2.84 10.30 10.60
C ILE A 196 3.65 11.53 10.27
N GLY A 197 4.64 11.37 9.39
CA GLY A 197 5.31 12.46 8.68
C GLY A 197 4.85 12.47 7.23
N MET A 198 4.25 13.57 6.79
CA MET A 198 3.68 13.68 5.46
C MET A 198 4.75 14.14 4.46
N GLY A 199 4.79 13.48 3.29
CA GLY A 199 5.72 13.87 2.24
C GLY A 199 7.16 13.95 2.73
N LEU A 200 7.77 15.12 2.62
CA LEU A 200 9.19 15.36 2.97
C LEU A 200 9.41 15.85 4.40
N GLU A 201 8.40 15.86 5.25
CA GLU A 201 8.54 16.26 6.64
C GLU A 201 9.58 15.42 7.40
N ALA A 202 10.22 16.06 8.39
CA ALA A 202 11.14 15.37 9.29
C ALA A 202 10.38 14.51 10.30
N THR A 203 10.86 13.28 10.55
CA THR A 203 10.30 12.39 11.57
C THR A 203 11.38 11.91 12.54
N ALA A 204 10.99 11.63 13.78
CA ALA A 204 11.91 11.20 14.83
C ALA A 204 12.29 9.70 14.76
N TYR A 205 11.66 8.93 13.88
CA TYR A 205 11.78 7.47 13.83
C TYR A 205 12.33 6.92 12.50
N SER A 206 12.41 7.76 11.46
CA SER A 206 12.98 7.37 10.18
C SER A 206 13.34 8.59 9.33
N PHE A 207 14.16 8.42 8.31
CA PHE A 207 14.41 9.47 7.33
C PHE A 207 13.18 9.73 6.44
N GLY A 208 12.38 8.69 6.20
CA GLY A 208 11.22 8.74 5.30
C GLY A 208 11.61 8.64 3.82
N ASP A 209 10.58 8.60 2.99
CA ASP A 209 10.66 8.64 1.53
C ASP A 209 9.75 9.77 1.01
N VAL A 210 9.66 10.01 -0.29
CA VAL A 210 8.86 11.11 -0.87
C VAL A 210 7.35 11.00 -0.59
N GLY A 211 6.85 9.81 -0.31
CA GLY A 211 5.47 9.57 0.14
C GLY A 211 5.27 9.69 1.65
N GLY A 212 6.33 10.02 2.40
CA GLY A 212 6.28 10.18 3.86
C GLY A 212 6.78 9.00 4.65
N ALA A 213 6.57 9.08 5.96
CA ALA A 213 6.94 8.04 6.92
C ALA A 213 5.85 7.86 7.97
N ASN A 214 5.53 6.61 8.29
CA ASN A 214 4.57 6.24 9.30
C ASN A 214 5.24 5.40 10.39
N ASN A 215 4.86 5.60 11.64
CA ASN A 215 5.25 4.73 12.74
C ASN A 215 4.02 4.30 13.53
N ILE A 216 3.91 3.02 13.81
CA ILE A 216 2.89 2.43 14.68
C ILE A 216 3.56 2.07 16.00
N ALA A 217 3.18 2.74 17.10
CA ALA A 217 3.69 2.44 18.41
C ALA A 217 2.81 1.38 19.09
N THR A 218 3.43 0.28 19.51
CA THR A 218 2.74 -0.85 20.13
C THR A 218 3.26 -1.16 21.54
N TYR A 219 3.79 -0.16 22.24
CA TYR A 219 4.31 -0.31 23.59
C TYR A 219 3.17 -0.49 24.61
N ALA A 220 3.21 -1.57 25.38
CA ALA A 220 2.11 -1.96 26.27
C ALA A 220 1.75 -0.89 27.32
N LYS A 221 2.72 -0.09 27.78
CA LYS A 221 2.50 1.00 28.75
C LYS A 221 1.63 2.14 28.21
N ASP A 222 1.56 2.30 26.86
CA ASP A 222 0.89 3.42 26.20
C ASP A 222 -0.60 3.15 25.95
N TYR A 223 -1.08 1.95 26.30
CA TYR A 223 -2.50 1.62 26.24
C TYR A 223 -3.20 1.92 27.57
N ALA A 224 -4.34 2.61 27.46
CA ALA A 224 -5.18 2.85 28.62
C ALA A 224 -5.71 1.52 29.19
N PRO A 225 -5.61 1.30 30.53
CA PRO A 225 -6.10 0.09 31.16
C PRO A 225 -7.58 -0.16 30.90
N GLY A 226 -7.96 -1.44 30.84
CA GLY A 226 -9.34 -1.89 30.64
C GLY A 226 -9.49 -2.87 29.50
N THR A 227 -10.71 -3.36 29.36
CA THR A 227 -11.09 -4.28 28.29
C THR A 227 -12.00 -3.57 27.30
N ARG A 228 -11.81 -3.84 26.02
CA ARG A 228 -12.67 -3.39 24.92
C ARG A 228 -13.06 -4.59 24.08
N ALA A 229 -14.34 -4.75 23.85
CA ALA A 229 -14.86 -5.76 22.95
C ALA A 229 -15.76 -5.12 21.90
N SER A 230 -15.72 -5.60 20.68
CA SER A 230 -16.60 -5.11 19.61
C SER A 230 -17.03 -6.22 18.69
N VAL A 231 -18.26 -6.06 18.17
CA VAL A 231 -18.80 -6.87 17.08
C VAL A 231 -19.20 -5.93 15.96
N ALA A 232 -18.84 -6.28 14.73
CA ALA A 232 -19.24 -5.53 13.57
C ALA A 232 -19.87 -6.44 12.50
N TYR A 233 -20.82 -5.87 11.78
CA TYR A 233 -21.44 -6.45 10.61
C TYR A 233 -21.22 -5.55 9.40
N THR A 234 -20.91 -6.13 8.25
CA THR A 234 -20.80 -5.42 6.97
C THR A 234 -21.32 -6.27 5.82
N ASN A 235 -21.74 -5.67 4.74
CA ASN A 235 -22.04 -6.35 3.48
C ASN A 235 -20.88 -6.27 2.46
N GLY A 236 -19.67 -6.03 2.93
CA GLY A 236 -18.45 -5.98 2.09
C GLY A 236 -17.81 -7.34 1.86
N ASN A 237 -16.50 -7.43 2.03
CA ASN A 237 -15.72 -8.65 1.79
C ASN A 237 -15.92 -9.73 2.86
N TYR A 238 -16.28 -9.33 4.10
CA TYR A 238 -16.69 -10.23 5.17
C TYR A 238 -18.01 -9.76 5.76
N TYR A 239 -18.72 -10.64 6.47
CA TYR A 239 -19.99 -10.30 7.13
C TYR A 239 -19.82 -9.95 8.59
N LEU A 240 -19.03 -10.71 9.31
CA LEU A 240 -18.89 -10.58 10.75
C LEU A 240 -17.42 -10.35 11.17
N ARG A 241 -17.24 -9.45 12.13
CA ARG A 241 -15.99 -9.28 12.86
C ARG A 241 -16.28 -9.28 14.36
N GLY A 242 -15.54 -10.09 15.11
CA GLY A 242 -15.45 -10.02 16.57
C GLY A 242 -14.05 -9.58 16.95
N MET A 243 -13.90 -8.67 17.93
CA MET A 243 -12.61 -8.25 18.44
C MET A 243 -12.67 -8.01 19.94
N ILE A 244 -11.62 -8.43 20.64
CA ILE A 244 -11.41 -8.12 22.06
C ILE A 244 -9.97 -7.65 22.26
N THR A 245 -9.81 -6.63 23.09
CA THR A 245 -8.50 -6.08 23.50
C THR A 245 -8.50 -5.82 24.98
N HIS A 246 -7.48 -6.31 25.69
CA HIS A 246 -7.27 -6.07 27.10
C HIS A 246 -5.91 -5.43 27.32
N ALA A 247 -5.85 -4.38 28.12
CA ALA A 247 -4.62 -3.72 28.54
C ALA A 247 -4.60 -3.58 30.06
N THR A 248 -3.48 -3.98 30.67
CA THR A 248 -3.31 -3.86 32.13
C THR A 248 -2.89 -2.45 32.56
N GLY A 249 -2.31 -1.66 31.64
CA GLY A 249 -1.53 -0.49 31.99
C GLY A 249 -0.24 -0.86 32.72
N LEU A 250 0.54 0.13 33.10
CA LEU A 250 1.80 -0.06 33.84
C LEU A 250 1.50 -0.30 35.33
N ASN A 251 1.93 -1.44 35.86
CA ASN A 251 1.76 -1.78 37.26
C ASN A 251 2.92 -1.27 38.12
N LYS A 252 2.79 -1.40 39.46
CA LYS A 252 3.80 -0.95 40.43
C LYS A 252 5.17 -1.62 40.31
N HIS A 253 5.21 -2.78 39.70
CA HIS A 253 6.44 -3.53 39.41
C HIS A 253 7.05 -3.23 38.03
N GLY A 254 6.55 -2.21 37.34
CA GLY A 254 7.03 -1.79 36.01
C GLY A 254 6.66 -2.73 34.88
N TRP A 255 5.64 -3.58 35.00
CA TRP A 255 5.13 -4.42 33.94
C TRP A 255 3.85 -3.84 33.33
N ALA A 256 3.74 -3.95 32.00
CA ALA A 256 2.52 -3.68 31.25
C ALA A 256 2.29 -4.79 30.23
N LEU A 257 1.03 -5.17 30.04
CA LEU A 257 0.60 -6.16 29.06
C LEU A 257 -0.59 -5.61 28.27
N THR A 258 -0.53 -5.79 26.95
CA THR A 258 -1.69 -5.57 26.07
C THR A 258 -1.85 -6.79 25.17
N ALA A 259 -3.03 -7.36 25.16
CA ALA A 259 -3.38 -8.50 24.31
C ALA A 259 -4.64 -8.17 23.51
N SER A 260 -4.67 -8.58 22.25
CA SER A 260 -5.83 -8.41 21.38
C SER A 260 -6.04 -9.63 20.51
N ALA A 261 -7.31 -9.98 20.27
CA ALA A 261 -7.71 -11.03 19.34
C ALA A 261 -8.86 -10.53 18.47
N ALA A 262 -8.87 -10.94 17.20
CA ALA A 262 -9.98 -10.65 16.31
C ALA A 262 -10.24 -11.83 15.37
N VAL A 263 -11.51 -11.98 14.97
CA VAL A 263 -11.95 -12.95 13.97
C VAL A 263 -12.79 -12.20 12.95
N ARG A 264 -12.54 -12.46 11.65
CA ARG A 264 -13.37 -11.99 10.53
C ARG A 264 -13.84 -13.21 9.75
N TYR A 265 -15.10 -13.23 9.40
CA TYR A 265 -15.73 -14.39 8.77
C TYR A 265 -16.71 -13.97 7.69
N SER A 266 -16.63 -14.66 6.56
CA SER A 266 -17.66 -14.70 5.53
C SER A 266 -17.47 -15.96 4.70
N ASP A 267 -18.51 -16.76 4.56
CA ASP A 267 -18.58 -17.90 3.64
C ASP A 267 -18.87 -17.45 2.20
N GLN A 268 -19.49 -16.28 2.05
CA GLN A 268 -19.73 -15.61 0.78
C GLN A 268 -19.71 -14.09 0.98
N GLY A 269 -18.84 -13.38 0.25
CA GLY A 269 -18.86 -11.92 0.18
C GLY A 269 -19.94 -11.39 -0.77
N ILE A 270 -20.02 -10.06 -0.93
CA ILE A 270 -20.97 -9.42 -1.85
C ILE A 270 -20.70 -9.80 -3.32
N VAL A 271 -19.43 -9.99 -3.69
CA VAL A 271 -19.05 -10.50 -5.02
C VAL A 271 -19.25 -12.01 -5.02
N PRO A 272 -20.01 -12.57 -5.97
CA PRO A 272 -20.26 -14.01 -6.04
C PRO A 272 -18.97 -14.84 -6.05
N GLY A 273 -18.96 -15.93 -5.28
CA GLY A 273 -17.80 -16.82 -5.16
C GLY A 273 -16.64 -16.27 -4.35
N SER A 274 -16.73 -15.06 -3.78
CA SER A 274 -15.77 -14.57 -2.81
C SER A 274 -16.09 -15.06 -1.39
N PHE A 275 -15.06 -15.24 -0.57
CA PHE A 275 -15.16 -15.54 0.86
C PHE A 275 -13.97 -14.90 1.60
N TYR A 276 -14.08 -14.75 2.91
CA TYR A 276 -13.01 -14.18 3.73
C TYR A 276 -13.00 -14.77 5.14
N ASN A 277 -11.90 -15.40 5.53
CA ASN A 277 -11.68 -15.97 6.84
C ASN A 277 -10.34 -15.52 7.41
N SER A 278 -10.34 -14.92 8.59
CA SER A 278 -9.12 -14.51 9.28
C SER A 278 -9.28 -14.60 10.78
N ALA A 279 -8.25 -15.13 11.46
CA ALA A 279 -8.11 -15.07 12.90
C ALA A 279 -6.82 -14.32 13.22
N SER A 280 -6.86 -13.33 14.12
CA SER A 280 -5.73 -12.42 14.37
C SER A 280 -5.42 -12.38 15.86
N LEU A 281 -4.14 -12.37 16.18
CA LEU A 281 -3.65 -12.29 17.55
C LEU A 281 -2.57 -11.21 17.65
N PHE A 282 -2.58 -10.50 18.78
CA PHE A 282 -1.57 -9.51 19.15
C PHE A 282 -1.24 -9.61 20.63
N LEU A 283 0.04 -9.52 20.93
CA LEU A 283 0.56 -9.46 22.29
C LEU A 283 1.65 -8.40 22.36
N SER A 284 1.55 -7.49 23.31
CA SER A 284 2.63 -6.57 23.67
C SER A 284 2.90 -6.67 25.17
N LEU A 285 4.13 -7.01 25.52
CA LEU A 285 4.62 -7.10 26.90
C LEU A 285 5.76 -6.10 27.08
N GLN A 286 5.69 -5.27 28.12
CA GLN A 286 6.73 -4.29 28.41
C GLN A 286 7.15 -4.34 29.85
N LYS A 287 8.47 -4.28 30.06
CA LYS A 287 9.10 -4.09 31.37
C LYS A 287 9.83 -2.76 31.40
N VAL A 288 9.42 -1.89 32.30
CA VAL A 288 10.14 -0.67 32.68
C VAL A 288 10.97 -1.05 33.89
N PHE A 289 12.30 -1.11 33.73
CA PHE A 289 13.22 -1.47 34.82
C PHE A 289 13.44 -0.29 35.78
N ASN A 290 13.57 0.88 35.19
CA ASN A 290 13.72 2.18 35.83
C ASN A 290 13.33 3.27 34.82
N PRO A 291 13.30 4.56 35.14
CA PRO A 291 12.97 5.65 34.27
C PRO A 291 13.82 5.71 32.98
N GLN A 292 15.05 5.14 33.04
CA GLN A 292 16.02 5.19 31.93
C GLN A 292 15.96 4.00 30.99
N HIS A 293 15.51 2.82 31.46
CA HIS A 293 15.56 1.58 30.69
C HIS A 293 14.21 0.87 30.64
N SER A 294 13.74 0.59 29.46
CA SER A 294 12.61 -0.32 29.23
C SER A 294 12.86 -1.30 28.10
N LEU A 295 12.28 -2.49 28.21
CA LEU A 295 12.29 -3.54 27.20
C LEU A 295 10.85 -3.86 26.82
N SER A 296 10.57 -3.92 25.54
CA SER A 296 9.25 -4.28 25.00
C SER A 296 9.37 -5.46 24.05
N LEU A 297 8.44 -6.41 24.16
CA LEU A 297 8.23 -7.48 23.21
C LEU A 297 6.84 -7.31 22.59
N THR A 298 6.77 -7.19 21.28
CA THR A 298 5.51 -7.20 20.53
C THR A 298 5.49 -8.39 19.58
N ALA A 299 4.43 -9.18 19.60
CA ALA A 299 4.22 -10.30 18.70
C ALA A 299 2.80 -10.26 18.14
N PHE A 300 2.65 -10.51 16.85
CA PHE A 300 1.34 -10.54 16.20
C PHE A 300 1.35 -11.40 14.94
N GLY A 301 0.16 -11.76 14.48
CA GLY A 301 -0.04 -12.47 13.24
C GLY A 301 -1.51 -12.67 12.94
N ALA A 302 -1.82 -12.78 11.65
CA ALA A 302 -3.19 -12.87 11.15
C ALA A 302 -3.28 -13.86 9.98
N PRO A 303 -3.37 -15.18 10.24
CA PRO A 303 -3.67 -16.13 9.18
C PRO A 303 -4.99 -15.76 8.50
N THR A 304 -4.93 -15.65 7.18
CA THR A 304 -6.04 -15.21 6.33
C THR A 304 -6.19 -16.16 5.15
N SER A 305 -7.43 -16.57 4.85
CA SER A 305 -7.81 -17.26 3.62
C SER A 305 -8.97 -16.52 2.98
N ARG A 306 -8.82 -16.16 1.70
CA ARG A 306 -9.83 -15.41 0.97
C ARG A 306 -9.86 -15.78 -0.50
N ALA A 307 -11.03 -15.64 -1.11
CA ALA A 307 -11.17 -15.77 -2.55
C ALA A 307 -11.03 -14.41 -3.24
N ALA A 308 -10.33 -14.39 -4.38
CA ALA A 308 -10.12 -13.19 -5.16
C ALA A 308 -11.26 -12.93 -6.15
N ASN A 309 -11.47 -11.65 -6.43
CA ASN A 309 -12.24 -11.16 -7.56
C ASN A 309 -11.29 -10.85 -8.73
N THR A 310 -11.72 -11.08 -9.96
CA THR A 310 -10.94 -10.85 -11.18
C THR A 310 -11.67 -9.89 -12.11
N ALA A 311 -10.96 -8.89 -12.63
CA ALA A 311 -11.49 -7.99 -13.66
C ALA A 311 -11.88 -8.76 -14.91
N THR A 312 -12.96 -8.35 -15.56
CA THR A 312 -13.39 -8.93 -16.83
C THR A 312 -13.76 -7.84 -17.86
N TYR A 313 -14.30 -8.27 -18.99
CA TYR A 313 -14.66 -7.42 -20.11
C TYR A 313 -15.97 -6.69 -19.88
N GLN A 314 -16.08 -5.48 -20.42
CA GLN A 314 -17.33 -4.72 -20.40
C GLN A 314 -18.49 -5.48 -21.03
N GLU A 315 -18.25 -6.17 -22.15
CA GLU A 315 -19.23 -6.99 -22.84
C GLU A 315 -19.91 -8.02 -21.91
N ILE A 316 -19.15 -8.67 -21.03
CA ILE A 316 -19.72 -9.64 -20.08
C ILE A 316 -20.58 -8.94 -19.03
N TYR A 317 -20.14 -7.81 -18.50
CA TYR A 317 -20.93 -7.03 -17.56
C TYR A 317 -22.25 -6.58 -18.17
N ASP A 318 -22.22 -6.16 -19.45
CA ASP A 318 -23.41 -5.68 -20.19
C ASP A 318 -24.37 -6.84 -20.51
N ILE A 319 -23.87 -8.01 -20.97
CA ILE A 319 -24.69 -9.19 -21.24
C ILE A 319 -25.42 -9.65 -19.96
N LEU A 320 -24.72 -9.70 -18.84
CA LEU A 320 -25.25 -10.20 -17.57
C LEU A 320 -26.01 -9.14 -16.76
N ASP A 321 -25.98 -7.87 -17.18
CA ASP A 321 -26.47 -6.71 -16.42
C ASP A 321 -25.97 -6.76 -14.96
N ASN A 322 -24.70 -7.14 -14.77
CA ASN A 322 -24.14 -7.36 -13.44
C ASN A 322 -22.65 -6.98 -13.34
N ASN A 323 -22.39 -5.81 -12.78
CA ASN A 323 -21.04 -5.29 -12.56
C ASN A 323 -20.28 -6.00 -11.42
N LEU A 324 -20.93 -6.92 -10.68
CA LEU A 324 -20.29 -7.76 -9.66
C LEU A 324 -19.97 -9.17 -10.17
N TYR A 325 -20.10 -9.42 -11.47
CA TYR A 325 -19.73 -10.70 -12.05
C TYR A 325 -18.25 -11.02 -11.77
N ASN A 326 -17.98 -12.29 -11.38
CA ASN A 326 -16.64 -12.79 -11.09
C ASN A 326 -16.41 -14.11 -11.84
N PRO A 327 -15.47 -14.18 -12.80
CA PRO A 327 -15.20 -15.38 -13.59
C PRO A 327 -14.41 -16.46 -12.86
N SER A 328 -13.96 -16.21 -11.61
CA SER A 328 -13.00 -17.06 -10.90
C SER A 328 -13.62 -18.21 -10.13
N TRP A 329 -14.93 -18.36 -10.12
CA TRP A 329 -15.62 -19.40 -9.36
C TRP A 329 -16.60 -20.23 -10.21
N GLY A 330 -17.04 -21.33 -9.70
CA GLY A 330 -18.09 -22.16 -10.25
C GLY A 330 -18.68 -23.09 -9.19
N TRP A 331 -19.75 -23.82 -9.53
CA TRP A 331 -20.38 -24.77 -8.65
C TRP A 331 -19.59 -26.09 -8.58
N GLN A 332 -19.43 -26.63 -7.39
CA GLN A 332 -18.96 -28.00 -7.14
C GLN A 332 -19.70 -28.55 -5.94
N ASP A 333 -20.38 -29.67 -6.10
CA ASP A 333 -21.18 -30.35 -5.05
C ASP A 333 -22.14 -29.39 -4.32
N GLY A 334 -22.80 -28.49 -5.07
CA GLY A 334 -23.76 -27.51 -4.56
C GLY A 334 -23.09 -26.32 -3.81
N LYS A 335 -21.77 -26.22 -3.80
CA LYS A 335 -21.03 -25.10 -3.17
C LYS A 335 -20.28 -24.28 -4.22
N LYS A 336 -20.16 -22.99 -3.96
CA LYS A 336 -19.33 -22.09 -4.78
C LYS A 336 -17.86 -22.35 -4.48
N ARG A 337 -17.11 -22.84 -5.47
CA ARG A 337 -15.65 -23.04 -5.40
C ARG A 337 -14.96 -22.00 -6.25
N ASN A 338 -14.01 -21.25 -5.65
CA ASN A 338 -13.20 -20.29 -6.35
C ASN A 338 -11.84 -20.92 -6.72
N ALA A 339 -11.39 -20.71 -7.95
CA ALA A 339 -10.09 -21.16 -8.42
C ALA A 339 -8.92 -20.31 -7.89
N LYS A 340 -9.20 -19.06 -7.52
CA LYS A 340 -8.22 -18.07 -7.11
C LYS A 340 -8.37 -17.76 -5.62
N VAL A 341 -7.77 -18.60 -4.80
CA VAL A 341 -7.76 -18.48 -3.34
C VAL A 341 -6.38 -18.01 -2.88
N VAL A 342 -6.37 -16.93 -2.12
CA VAL A 342 -5.18 -16.40 -1.46
C VAL A 342 -5.14 -16.87 -0.02
N GLU A 343 -4.01 -17.41 0.38
CA GLU A 343 -3.70 -17.79 1.77
C GLU A 343 -2.46 -17.02 2.20
N ALA A 344 -2.56 -16.27 3.28
CA ALA A 344 -1.49 -15.42 3.80
C ALA A 344 -1.37 -15.51 5.32
N PHE A 345 -0.14 -15.51 5.83
CA PHE A 345 0.16 -15.46 7.25
C PHE A 345 1.54 -14.85 7.47
N ASP A 346 1.60 -13.72 8.16
CA ASP A 346 2.81 -12.94 8.41
C ASP A 346 3.11 -12.84 9.92
N PRO A 347 3.45 -13.96 10.64
CA PRO A 347 3.82 -13.87 12.03
C PRO A 347 5.07 -13.01 12.20
N THR A 348 4.98 -12.06 13.12
CA THR A 348 6.02 -11.06 13.38
C THR A 348 6.25 -10.92 14.86
N ALA A 349 7.53 -10.87 15.27
CA ALA A 349 7.96 -10.57 16.62
C ALA A 349 8.98 -9.43 16.60
N ILE A 350 8.83 -8.47 17.49
CA ILE A 350 9.68 -7.29 17.63
C ILE A 350 10.09 -7.14 19.08
N ILE A 351 11.39 -7.02 19.33
CA ILE A 351 11.95 -6.69 20.65
C ILE A 351 12.56 -5.30 20.55
N ASN A 352 12.15 -4.39 21.44
CA ASN A 352 12.70 -3.05 21.51
C ASN A 352 13.34 -2.80 22.89
N TRP A 353 14.55 -2.28 22.87
CA TRP A 353 15.18 -1.68 24.01
C TRP A 353 15.15 -0.15 23.87
N ILE A 354 14.55 0.53 24.85
CA ILE A 354 14.44 1.98 24.91
C ILE A 354 15.31 2.45 26.05
N TRP A 355 16.25 3.35 25.73
CA TRP A 355 17.17 3.95 26.67
C TRP A 355 17.06 5.46 26.65
N THR A 356 16.66 6.03 27.81
CA THR A 356 16.47 7.47 28.01
C THR A 356 17.24 7.91 29.27
N PRO A 357 18.58 8.07 29.17
CA PRO A 357 19.41 8.37 30.34
C PRO A 357 19.11 9.73 31.00
N ASN A 358 18.54 10.63 30.20
CA ASN A 358 18.09 11.96 30.62
C ASN A 358 17.04 12.50 29.64
N ASP A 359 16.47 13.67 29.91
CA ASP A 359 15.41 14.29 29.11
C ASP A 359 15.88 14.77 27.71
N ARG A 360 17.20 14.73 27.43
CA ARG A 360 17.78 15.18 26.17
C ARG A 360 18.11 14.06 25.21
N LEU A 361 18.28 12.83 25.70
CA LEU A 361 18.71 11.69 24.90
C LEU A 361 17.69 10.55 24.97
N SER A 362 17.28 10.09 23.81
CA SER A 362 16.49 8.87 23.66
C SER A 362 17.08 7.99 22.57
N LEU A 363 17.34 6.74 22.88
CA LEU A 363 17.77 5.69 21.94
C LEU A 363 16.73 4.57 21.95
N ASN A 364 16.21 4.25 20.78
CA ASN A 364 15.32 3.12 20.55
C ASN A 364 15.98 2.12 19.63
N THR A 365 16.31 0.95 20.14
CA THR A 365 16.90 -0.13 19.35
C THR A 365 15.93 -1.29 19.29
N GLY A 366 15.55 -1.69 18.08
CA GLY A 366 14.59 -2.75 17.81
C GLY A 366 15.16 -3.84 16.92
N VAL A 367 14.85 -5.09 17.25
CA VAL A 367 15.09 -6.27 16.40
C VAL A 367 13.76 -6.90 16.07
N ALA A 368 13.52 -7.16 14.80
CA ALA A 368 12.32 -7.85 14.34
C ALA A 368 12.67 -9.11 13.54
N VAL A 369 11.87 -10.15 13.73
CA VAL A 369 11.84 -11.32 12.87
C VAL A 369 10.42 -11.49 12.36
N SER A 370 10.26 -11.59 11.04
CA SER A 370 8.98 -11.87 10.40
C SER A 370 9.14 -12.98 9.36
N LYS A 371 8.15 -13.87 9.29
CA LYS A 371 8.09 -14.91 8.28
C LYS A 371 6.76 -14.82 7.55
N SER A 372 6.80 -14.41 6.30
CA SER A 372 5.62 -14.35 5.46
C SER A 372 5.41 -15.69 4.76
N PHE A 373 4.21 -16.22 4.88
CA PHE A 373 3.70 -17.34 4.08
C PHE A 373 2.60 -16.79 3.20
N TYR A 374 2.87 -16.68 1.91
CA TYR A 374 1.89 -16.20 0.95
C TYR A 374 1.74 -17.19 -0.19
N SER A 375 0.50 -17.53 -0.51
CA SER A 375 0.19 -18.33 -1.69
C SER A 375 -1.10 -17.91 -2.36
N SER A 376 -1.15 -18.09 -3.68
CA SER A 376 -2.33 -17.86 -4.51
C SER A 376 -2.57 -19.06 -5.41
N SER A 377 -3.81 -19.58 -5.46
CA SER A 377 -4.15 -20.68 -6.35
C SER A 377 -4.57 -20.18 -7.75
N ALA A 378 -4.41 -21.04 -8.75
CA ALA A 378 -4.82 -20.77 -10.12
C ALA A 378 -5.09 -22.09 -10.86
N LEU A 379 -6.01 -22.08 -11.84
CA LEU A 379 -6.15 -23.18 -12.77
C LEU A 379 -4.94 -23.25 -13.69
N ASN A 380 -4.51 -24.47 -13.98
CA ASN A 380 -3.51 -24.77 -15.00
C ASN A 380 -3.98 -25.98 -15.82
N TRP A 381 -3.66 -26.02 -17.09
CA TRP A 381 -4.11 -27.07 -18.02
C TRP A 381 -3.04 -27.42 -19.03
N TYR A 382 -3.13 -28.63 -19.52
CA TYR A 382 -2.17 -29.21 -20.46
C TYR A 382 -2.90 -29.71 -21.71
N LYS A 383 -2.53 -29.17 -22.88
CA LYS A 383 -3.07 -29.55 -24.21
C LYS A 383 -4.61 -29.63 -24.24
N SER A 384 -5.28 -28.72 -23.59
CA SER A 384 -6.74 -28.67 -23.46
C SER A 384 -7.29 -27.26 -23.59
N ALA A 385 -8.63 -27.15 -23.70
CA ALA A 385 -9.33 -25.89 -23.79
C ALA A 385 -9.11 -25.03 -22.52
N ASP A 386 -9.09 -23.73 -22.70
CA ASP A 386 -9.02 -22.77 -21.57
C ASP A 386 -10.27 -22.92 -20.70
N PRO A 387 -10.15 -23.27 -19.41
CA PRO A 387 -11.29 -23.51 -18.54
C PRO A 387 -11.91 -22.24 -17.97
N ARG A 388 -11.38 -21.08 -18.29
CA ARG A 388 -11.87 -19.80 -17.76
C ARG A 388 -13.05 -19.31 -18.59
N PRO A 389 -14.19 -18.97 -17.95
CA PRO A 389 -15.37 -18.53 -18.69
C PRO A 389 -15.11 -17.21 -19.45
N ASP A 390 -14.27 -16.32 -18.92
CA ASP A 390 -13.89 -15.06 -19.58
C ASP A 390 -12.72 -15.21 -20.59
N TYR A 391 -12.54 -16.39 -21.18
CA TYR A 391 -11.61 -16.56 -22.28
C TYR A 391 -12.18 -15.90 -23.55
N TYR A 392 -11.37 -15.09 -24.22
CA TYR A 392 -11.83 -14.21 -25.31
C TYR A 392 -12.59 -14.93 -26.45
N ARG A 393 -12.31 -16.25 -26.69
CA ARG A 393 -13.03 -17.05 -27.70
C ARG A 393 -14.44 -17.48 -27.27
N TYR A 394 -14.81 -17.24 -26.02
CA TYR A 394 -16.16 -17.48 -25.51
C TYR A 394 -17.02 -16.21 -25.53
N LEU A 395 -16.47 -15.09 -25.98
CA LEU A 395 -17.19 -13.83 -26.13
C LEU A 395 -17.97 -13.80 -27.46
N PRO A 396 -19.21 -13.32 -27.50
CA PRO A 396 -19.93 -13.09 -28.75
C PRO A 396 -19.16 -12.21 -29.74
N SER A 397 -18.50 -11.15 -29.25
CA SER A 397 -17.71 -10.22 -30.09
C SER A 397 -16.53 -10.85 -30.84
N TYR A 398 -16.09 -12.04 -30.42
CA TYR A 398 -15.02 -12.78 -31.12
C TYR A 398 -15.43 -13.28 -32.49
N TYR A 399 -16.71 -13.56 -32.73
CA TYR A 399 -17.24 -14.12 -33.95
C TYR A 399 -17.71 -13.01 -34.90
N GLU A 400 -17.68 -13.25 -36.23
CA GLU A 400 -18.22 -12.33 -37.21
C GLU A 400 -19.70 -12.67 -37.53
N ASP A 401 -20.03 -13.95 -37.54
CA ASP A 401 -21.34 -14.48 -37.80
C ASP A 401 -22.36 -14.14 -36.72
N GLN A 402 -23.50 -13.56 -37.11
CA GLN A 402 -24.52 -13.10 -36.17
C GLN A 402 -25.24 -14.26 -35.45
N ASP A 403 -25.50 -15.38 -36.14
CA ASP A 403 -26.15 -16.53 -35.50
C ASP A 403 -25.25 -17.15 -34.41
N VAL A 404 -23.93 -17.13 -34.63
CA VAL A 404 -22.95 -17.56 -33.63
C VAL A 404 -22.88 -16.56 -32.46
N LYS A 405 -22.92 -15.28 -32.74
CA LYS A 405 -22.99 -14.25 -31.67
C LYS A 405 -24.22 -14.45 -30.76
N ASP A 406 -25.38 -14.63 -31.38
CA ASP A 406 -26.64 -14.84 -30.70
C ASP A 406 -26.62 -16.13 -29.88
N LEU A 407 -26.04 -17.21 -30.41
CA LEU A 407 -25.85 -18.48 -29.71
C LEU A 407 -24.98 -18.29 -28.46
N TYR A 408 -23.83 -17.59 -28.56
CA TYR A 408 -22.95 -17.37 -27.42
C TYR A 408 -23.59 -16.40 -26.40
N THR A 409 -24.28 -15.36 -26.86
CA THR A 409 -25.05 -14.46 -25.99
C THR A 409 -26.11 -15.25 -25.21
N HIS A 410 -26.84 -16.12 -25.92
CA HIS A 410 -27.83 -16.98 -25.25
C HIS A 410 -27.19 -17.92 -24.22
N LYS A 411 -26.04 -18.54 -24.52
CA LYS A 411 -25.30 -19.35 -23.55
C LYS A 411 -24.87 -18.57 -22.31
N TRP A 412 -24.38 -17.37 -22.51
CA TRP A 412 -24.01 -16.48 -21.38
C TRP A 412 -25.18 -16.19 -20.45
N LEU A 413 -26.39 -16.02 -21.00
CA LEU A 413 -27.60 -15.67 -20.25
C LEU A 413 -28.27 -16.89 -19.59
N THR A 414 -28.17 -18.08 -20.17
CA THR A 414 -29.01 -19.23 -19.77
C THR A 414 -28.22 -20.41 -19.22
N ASP A 415 -26.92 -20.49 -19.49
CA ASP A 415 -26.09 -21.63 -19.06
C ASP A 415 -25.03 -21.16 -18.03
N GLU A 416 -25.33 -21.35 -16.75
CA GLU A 416 -24.40 -20.99 -15.67
C GLU A 416 -23.12 -21.84 -15.72
N SER A 417 -23.16 -23.07 -16.25
CA SER A 417 -21.96 -23.89 -16.45
C SER A 417 -21.03 -23.36 -17.55
N PHE A 418 -21.54 -22.51 -18.43
CA PHE A 418 -20.77 -21.78 -19.42
C PHE A 418 -20.27 -20.43 -18.89
N SER A 419 -21.10 -19.73 -18.16
CA SER A 419 -20.76 -18.39 -17.60
C SER A 419 -19.92 -18.46 -16.34
N GLN A 420 -19.68 -19.63 -15.75
CA GLN A 420 -18.84 -19.87 -14.59
C GLN A 420 -17.87 -21.05 -14.84
N ILE A 421 -16.90 -21.27 -13.94
CA ILE A 421 -15.99 -22.41 -14.04
C ILE A 421 -16.80 -23.71 -13.90
N ASN A 422 -16.77 -24.55 -14.94
CA ASN A 422 -17.41 -25.88 -14.92
C ASN A 422 -16.46 -26.90 -14.28
N TRP A 423 -16.46 -26.98 -12.94
CA TRP A 423 -15.61 -27.91 -12.19
C TRP A 423 -15.86 -29.37 -12.57
N ASP A 424 -17.12 -29.77 -12.78
CA ASP A 424 -17.48 -31.14 -13.13
C ASP A 424 -16.86 -31.55 -14.47
N ALA A 425 -16.86 -30.67 -15.46
CA ALA A 425 -16.21 -30.92 -16.75
C ALA A 425 -14.69 -31.08 -16.61
N LEU A 426 -14.03 -30.34 -15.69
CA LEU A 426 -12.60 -30.49 -15.41
C LEU A 426 -12.28 -31.85 -14.78
N TYR A 427 -13.06 -32.28 -13.82
CA TYR A 427 -12.95 -33.62 -13.20
C TYR A 427 -13.23 -34.72 -14.21
N GLN A 428 -14.28 -34.58 -15.02
CA GLN A 428 -14.64 -35.54 -16.06
C GLN A 428 -13.54 -35.69 -17.09
N ALA A 429 -12.93 -34.60 -17.54
CA ALA A 429 -11.82 -34.64 -18.49
C ALA A 429 -10.62 -35.44 -17.93
N ASN A 430 -10.25 -35.23 -16.67
CA ASN A 430 -9.20 -36.02 -16.03
C ASN A 430 -9.59 -37.49 -15.83
N TYR A 431 -10.85 -37.77 -15.50
CA TYR A 431 -11.35 -39.13 -15.36
C TYR A 431 -11.30 -39.90 -16.69
N LEU A 432 -11.79 -39.29 -17.79
CA LEU A 432 -11.73 -39.86 -19.13
C LEU A 432 -10.28 -40.09 -19.58
N ASN A 433 -9.38 -39.16 -19.27
CA ASN A 433 -7.97 -39.31 -19.54
C ASN A 433 -7.33 -40.49 -18.77
N ASN A 434 -7.75 -40.72 -17.53
CA ASN A 434 -7.32 -41.88 -16.75
C ASN A 434 -7.86 -43.21 -17.32
N LEU A 435 -9.13 -43.25 -17.78
CA LEU A 435 -9.70 -44.43 -18.44
C LEU A 435 -8.94 -44.76 -19.71
N GLN A 436 -8.73 -43.77 -20.55
CA GLN A 436 -7.99 -43.92 -21.80
C GLN A 436 -6.56 -44.44 -21.55
N ALA A 437 -5.90 -43.97 -20.50
CA ALA A 437 -4.58 -44.46 -20.08
C ALA A 437 -4.62 -45.96 -19.66
N GLN A 438 -5.72 -46.40 -19.04
CA GLN A 438 -5.91 -47.81 -18.67
C GLN A 438 -6.15 -48.70 -19.91
N GLU A 439 -6.95 -48.24 -20.85
CA GLU A 439 -7.29 -48.97 -22.07
C GLU A 439 -6.11 -49.08 -23.02
N THR A 440 -5.35 -48.03 -23.21
CA THR A 440 -4.25 -47.97 -24.17
C THR A 440 -2.91 -48.45 -23.63
N GLY A 441 -2.76 -48.50 -22.29
CA GLY A 441 -1.49 -48.72 -21.63
C GLY A 441 -0.52 -47.54 -21.70
N GLU A 442 -0.96 -46.42 -22.29
CA GLU A 442 -0.15 -45.19 -22.37
C GLU A 442 -0.15 -44.45 -21.02
N GLU A 443 0.98 -43.88 -20.67
CA GLU A 443 1.08 -43.04 -19.49
C GLU A 443 0.48 -41.64 -19.78
N ARG A 444 -0.64 -41.31 -19.09
CA ARG A 444 -1.31 -40.03 -19.19
C ARG A 444 -1.40 -39.34 -17.85
N GLY A 445 -0.91 -38.11 -17.75
CA GLY A 445 -1.06 -37.24 -16.60
C GLY A 445 -2.39 -36.51 -16.57
N SER A 446 -2.60 -35.68 -15.55
CA SER A 446 -3.78 -34.79 -15.44
C SER A 446 -3.80 -33.78 -16.59
N THR A 447 -4.99 -33.54 -17.13
CA THR A 447 -5.25 -32.52 -18.16
C THR A 447 -5.47 -31.14 -17.53
N TYR A 448 -6.19 -31.11 -16.39
CA TYR A 448 -6.47 -29.92 -15.61
C TYR A 448 -6.01 -30.13 -14.18
N ILE A 449 -5.43 -29.07 -13.58
CA ILE A 449 -5.03 -29.04 -12.16
C ILE A 449 -5.34 -27.67 -11.56
N LEU A 450 -5.40 -27.63 -10.23
CA LEU A 450 -5.30 -26.39 -9.46
C LEU A 450 -3.89 -26.31 -8.89
N GLU A 451 -3.10 -25.32 -9.31
CA GLU A 451 -1.78 -25.02 -8.76
C GLU A 451 -1.85 -24.01 -7.63
N ARG A 452 -0.81 -23.96 -6.82
CA ARG A 452 -0.59 -22.94 -5.79
C ARG A 452 0.78 -22.29 -6.02
N ARG A 453 0.81 -20.98 -6.18
CA ARG A 453 2.02 -20.18 -6.36
C ARG A 453 2.39 -19.57 -5.03
N HIS A 454 3.61 -19.82 -4.58
CA HIS A 454 4.13 -19.36 -3.30
C HIS A 454 5.11 -18.20 -3.49
N SER A 455 5.02 -17.21 -2.58
CA SER A 455 5.95 -16.09 -2.45
C SER A 455 6.20 -15.85 -0.96
N ASN A 456 7.02 -16.72 -0.36
CA ASN A 456 7.31 -16.69 1.07
C ASN A 456 8.54 -15.82 1.35
N GLN A 457 8.59 -15.16 2.51
CA GLN A 457 9.75 -14.36 2.90
C GLN A 457 10.10 -14.60 4.36
N LEU A 458 11.40 -14.68 4.64
CA LEU A 458 11.96 -14.59 5.99
C LEU A 458 12.75 -13.30 6.09
N ASN A 459 12.37 -12.41 7.00
CA ASN A 459 13.03 -11.14 7.24
C ASN A 459 13.55 -11.07 8.66
N THR A 460 14.80 -10.62 8.82
CA THR A 460 15.39 -10.24 10.09
C THR A 460 15.88 -8.81 9.98
N SER A 461 15.37 -7.93 10.83
CA SER A 461 15.63 -6.48 10.79
C SER A 461 16.21 -6.01 12.11
N LEU A 462 17.20 -5.13 12.05
CA LEU A 462 17.74 -4.37 13.18
C LEU A 462 17.57 -2.90 12.85
N ASN A 463 16.99 -2.13 13.76
CA ASN A 463 16.90 -0.68 13.67
C ASN A 463 17.34 -0.04 14.99
N SER A 464 18.09 1.04 14.91
CA SER A 464 18.43 1.84 16.09
C SER A 464 18.29 3.32 15.74
N THR A 465 17.51 4.05 16.52
CA THR A 465 17.17 5.46 16.30
C THR A 465 17.53 6.28 17.53
N LEU A 466 18.33 7.30 17.34
CA LEU A 466 18.80 8.24 18.33
C LEU A 466 18.07 9.59 18.15
N ASN A 467 17.52 10.12 19.23
CA ASN A 467 17.05 11.49 19.32
C ASN A 467 17.84 12.20 20.42
N LEU A 468 18.57 13.25 20.04
CA LEU A 468 19.42 14.01 20.93
C LEU A 468 19.07 15.50 20.87
N ARG A 469 18.47 16.03 21.93
CA ARG A 469 18.25 17.48 22.08
C ARG A 469 19.57 18.13 22.46
N LEU A 470 20.22 18.78 21.48
CA LEU A 470 21.49 19.48 21.70
C LEU A 470 21.30 20.71 22.57
N ASN A 471 20.20 21.43 22.35
CA ASN A 471 19.76 22.58 23.14
C ASN A 471 18.24 22.77 23.00
N ASP A 472 17.68 23.86 23.51
CA ASP A 472 16.23 24.09 23.53
C ASP A 472 15.61 24.32 22.12
N TYR A 473 16.41 24.56 21.11
CA TYR A 473 15.94 24.81 19.73
C TYR A 473 16.54 23.86 18.68
N MET A 474 17.41 22.92 19.06
CA MET A 474 18.06 22.03 18.08
C MET A 474 18.03 20.58 18.56
N THR A 475 17.48 19.72 17.75
CA THR A 475 17.42 18.28 17.96
C THR A 475 18.12 17.56 16.81
N LEU A 476 19.12 16.75 17.15
CA LEU A 476 19.79 15.83 16.25
C LEU A 476 19.07 14.49 16.28
N GLN A 477 18.72 14.00 15.11
CA GLN A 477 18.10 12.70 14.91
C GLN A 477 18.99 11.86 14.02
N ALA A 478 19.24 10.63 14.41
CA ALA A 478 20.07 9.71 13.63
C ALA A 478 19.52 8.29 13.71
N GLY A 479 19.75 7.51 12.69
CA GLY A 479 19.35 6.12 12.70
C GLY A 479 20.19 5.25 11.80
N ILE A 480 20.25 3.98 12.19
CA ILE A 480 20.81 2.90 11.39
C ILE A 480 19.78 1.80 11.27
N SER A 481 19.71 1.17 10.12
CA SER A 481 18.92 -0.05 9.92
C SER A 481 19.67 -1.06 9.08
N ALA A 482 19.47 -2.34 9.39
CA ALA A 482 19.96 -3.44 8.58
C ALA A 482 18.86 -4.50 8.49
N ARG A 483 18.65 -5.06 7.29
CA ARG A 483 17.70 -6.14 7.05
C ARG A 483 18.34 -7.23 6.18
N PHE A 484 18.20 -8.47 6.63
CA PHE A 484 18.43 -9.66 5.84
C PHE A 484 17.08 -10.24 5.42
N SER A 485 16.94 -10.53 4.14
CA SER A 485 15.70 -11.12 3.61
C SER A 485 16.02 -12.28 2.68
N GLN A 486 15.27 -13.36 2.83
CA GLN A 486 15.21 -14.47 1.89
C GLN A 486 13.78 -14.60 1.37
N ALA A 487 13.58 -14.31 0.11
CA ALA A 487 12.31 -14.51 -0.59
C ALA A 487 12.38 -15.83 -1.37
N SER A 488 11.38 -16.70 -1.19
CA SER A 488 11.29 -18.02 -1.81
C SER A 488 10.08 -18.08 -2.73
N TYR A 489 10.33 -18.36 -4.01
CA TYR A 489 9.34 -18.43 -5.05
C TYR A 489 9.29 -19.83 -5.64
N TYR A 490 8.15 -20.50 -5.50
CA TYR A 490 7.93 -21.83 -6.06
C TYR A 490 6.44 -22.07 -6.26
N LYS A 491 6.07 -23.11 -7.00
CA LYS A 491 4.69 -23.57 -7.10
C LYS A 491 4.51 -25.02 -6.74
N THR A 492 3.33 -25.36 -6.24
CA THR A 492 2.94 -26.73 -5.86
C THR A 492 1.60 -27.10 -6.49
N ILE A 493 1.32 -28.41 -6.57
CA ILE A 493 0.00 -28.91 -6.95
C ILE A 493 -0.93 -28.76 -5.74
N LYS A 494 -2.00 -27.98 -5.87
CA LYS A 494 -3.05 -27.88 -4.84
C LYS A 494 -4.07 -29.02 -4.94
N ASP A 495 -4.49 -29.32 -6.18
CA ASP A 495 -5.49 -30.35 -6.47
C ASP A 495 -5.29 -30.90 -7.90
N LEU A 496 -5.24 -32.21 -8.05
CA LEU A 496 -5.12 -32.89 -9.34
C LEU A 496 -6.46 -33.02 -10.09
N LEU A 497 -7.56 -32.54 -9.52
CA LEU A 497 -8.92 -32.59 -10.05
C LEU A 497 -9.31 -33.99 -10.58
N GLY A 498 -9.03 -35.03 -9.78
CA GLY A 498 -9.30 -36.42 -10.12
C GLY A 498 -8.28 -37.11 -11.02
N GLY A 499 -7.23 -36.41 -11.45
CA GLY A 499 -6.11 -36.97 -12.21
C GLY A 499 -5.13 -37.73 -11.33
N ARG A 500 -4.19 -38.47 -11.93
CA ARG A 500 -3.22 -39.32 -11.22
C ARG A 500 -1.95 -38.57 -10.81
N TYR A 501 -1.40 -37.77 -11.71
CA TYR A 501 -0.18 -36.98 -11.55
C TYR A 501 -0.16 -35.85 -12.56
N TRP A 502 0.71 -34.88 -12.36
CA TRP A 502 1.03 -33.84 -13.33
C TRP A 502 2.43 -34.08 -13.89
N LYS A 503 2.61 -33.95 -15.23
CA LYS A 503 3.91 -34.04 -15.88
C LYS A 503 4.64 -32.70 -15.74
N ASP A 504 5.79 -32.69 -15.09
CA ASP A 504 6.56 -31.46 -14.83
C ASP A 504 7.46 -31.07 -16.00
N ILE A 505 6.82 -30.70 -17.09
CA ILE A 505 7.47 -30.19 -18.31
C ILE A 505 6.84 -28.87 -18.73
N ASP A 506 7.54 -28.13 -19.61
CA ASP A 506 6.98 -26.96 -20.28
C ASP A 506 6.22 -27.37 -21.53
N GLN A 507 4.89 -27.16 -21.51
CA GLN A 507 4.02 -27.56 -22.62
C GLN A 507 4.19 -26.70 -23.87
N PHE A 508 4.71 -25.47 -23.77
CA PHE A 508 4.96 -24.61 -24.91
C PHE A 508 6.22 -25.05 -25.62
N SER A 509 7.28 -25.37 -24.87
CA SER A 509 8.48 -25.97 -25.44
C SER A 509 8.21 -27.35 -26.07
N GLU A 510 7.34 -28.18 -25.45
CA GLU A 510 6.94 -29.45 -25.99
C GLU A 510 6.19 -29.31 -27.33
N ARG A 511 5.36 -28.26 -27.46
CA ARG A 511 4.67 -27.97 -28.73
C ARG A 511 5.63 -27.47 -29.80
N ASP A 512 6.54 -26.55 -29.45
CA ASP A 512 7.37 -25.79 -30.38
C ASP A 512 8.65 -26.57 -30.75
N TYR A 513 9.16 -27.40 -29.82
CA TYR A 513 10.40 -28.18 -29.97
C TYR A 513 10.19 -29.64 -29.52
N PRO A 514 9.27 -30.40 -30.12
CA PRO A 514 8.88 -31.75 -29.66
C PRO A 514 10.03 -32.75 -29.65
N ASN A 515 11.08 -32.52 -30.41
CA ASN A 515 12.26 -33.41 -30.55
C ASN A 515 13.43 -32.96 -29.65
N ASP A 516 13.33 -31.82 -28.99
CA ASP A 516 14.37 -31.36 -28.08
C ASP A 516 14.00 -31.67 -26.62
N TYR A 517 14.42 -32.82 -26.18
CA TYR A 517 14.15 -33.32 -24.83
C TYR A 517 14.60 -32.35 -23.74
N THR A 518 15.69 -31.61 -23.96
CA THR A 518 16.27 -30.70 -22.98
C THR A 518 15.36 -29.51 -22.71
N LEU A 519 14.89 -28.88 -23.78
CA LEU A 519 14.06 -27.67 -23.68
C LEU A 519 12.74 -27.90 -22.94
N LEU A 520 12.23 -29.14 -22.97
CA LEU A 520 10.98 -29.49 -22.31
C LEU A 520 11.08 -29.49 -20.78
N GLN A 521 12.27 -29.75 -20.23
CA GLN A 521 12.44 -30.03 -18.81
C GLN A 521 12.40 -28.73 -17.97
N ASN A 522 11.51 -28.68 -16.98
CA ASN A 522 11.54 -27.63 -15.96
C ASN A 522 12.71 -27.82 -14.99
N ASP A 523 13.14 -29.08 -14.78
CA ASP A 523 14.30 -29.41 -13.95
C ASP A 523 15.14 -30.55 -14.57
N MET A 524 16.23 -30.20 -15.21
CA MET A 524 17.21 -31.15 -15.78
C MET A 524 17.90 -32.04 -14.75
N ASN A 525 17.90 -31.65 -13.47
CA ASN A 525 18.43 -32.51 -12.41
C ASN A 525 17.47 -33.65 -12.08
N ASN A 526 16.19 -33.51 -12.42
CA ASN A 526 15.12 -34.49 -12.20
C ASN A 526 14.18 -34.49 -13.43
N PRO A 527 14.61 -35.02 -14.57
CA PRO A 527 13.83 -34.97 -15.80
C PRO A 527 12.59 -35.86 -15.73
N ASP A 528 11.58 -35.55 -16.57
CA ASP A 528 10.30 -36.28 -16.72
C ASP A 528 9.56 -36.54 -15.42
N ARG A 529 9.69 -35.65 -14.49
CA ARG A 529 9.13 -35.77 -13.16
C ARG A 529 7.60 -35.82 -13.18
N LYS A 530 7.04 -36.84 -12.52
CA LYS A 530 5.62 -36.97 -12.24
C LYS A 530 5.35 -36.45 -10.84
N VAL A 531 4.59 -35.38 -10.72
CA VAL A 531 4.34 -34.70 -9.46
C VAL A 531 2.90 -34.89 -9.00
N GLY A 532 2.76 -35.10 -7.70
CA GLY A 532 1.48 -35.25 -7.00
C GLY A 532 1.09 -34.01 -6.20
N LYS A 533 0.07 -34.15 -5.37
CA LYS A 533 -0.39 -33.06 -4.49
C LYS A 533 0.73 -32.60 -3.56
N ASP A 534 0.83 -31.29 -3.40
CA ASP A 534 1.82 -30.56 -2.60
C ASP A 534 3.28 -30.65 -3.08
N ASP A 535 3.59 -31.42 -4.14
CA ASP A 535 4.92 -31.45 -4.75
C ASP A 535 5.22 -30.13 -5.46
N ARG A 536 6.50 -29.70 -5.39
CA ARG A 536 7.00 -28.53 -6.14
C ARG A 536 7.22 -28.89 -7.60
N PHE A 537 6.86 -27.98 -8.51
CA PHE A 537 7.03 -28.15 -9.94
C PHE A 537 7.19 -26.82 -10.67
N GLY A 538 7.62 -26.88 -11.94
CA GLY A 538 7.70 -25.76 -12.85
C GLY A 538 8.84 -24.79 -12.56
N TYR A 539 8.92 -24.22 -11.37
CA TYR A 539 10.03 -23.37 -10.92
C TYR A 539 10.18 -23.40 -9.40
N ASP A 540 11.42 -23.25 -8.96
CA ASP A 540 11.79 -23.07 -7.55
C ASP A 540 13.08 -22.24 -7.48
N TYR A 541 13.03 -21.07 -6.82
CA TYR A 541 14.19 -20.21 -6.61
C TYR A 541 14.03 -19.32 -5.39
N ASN A 542 15.15 -18.90 -4.83
CA ASN A 542 15.23 -17.92 -3.76
C ASN A 542 15.86 -16.62 -4.29
N ILE A 543 15.52 -15.49 -3.66
CA ILE A 543 16.29 -14.25 -3.77
C ILE A 543 16.72 -13.87 -2.36
N ASN A 544 18.03 -13.83 -2.15
CA ASN A 544 18.64 -13.42 -0.90
C ASN A 544 19.04 -11.95 -1.02
N SER A 545 18.66 -11.12 -0.04
CA SER A 545 18.94 -9.69 -0.08
C SER A 545 19.38 -9.13 1.26
N ILE A 546 20.20 -8.09 1.19
CA ILE A 546 20.68 -7.29 2.32
C ILE A 546 20.38 -5.84 2.03
N TYR A 547 19.80 -5.17 3.01
CA TYR A 547 19.56 -3.72 3.00
C TYR A 547 20.21 -3.13 4.24
N ALA A 548 21.00 -2.08 4.07
CA ALA A 548 21.56 -1.31 5.16
C ALA A 548 21.35 0.17 4.89
N THR A 549 20.92 0.92 5.89
CA THR A 549 20.70 2.37 5.78
C THR A 549 21.24 3.07 7.01
N ALA A 550 21.89 4.20 6.80
CA ALA A 550 22.26 5.15 7.85
C ALA A 550 21.75 6.53 7.47
N TRP A 551 21.19 7.24 8.42
CA TRP A 551 20.69 8.60 8.20
C TRP A 551 20.99 9.51 9.39
N LEU A 552 21.10 10.81 9.08
CA LEU A 552 21.30 11.88 10.06
C LEU A 552 20.45 13.07 9.64
N GLN A 553 19.78 13.68 10.62
CA GLN A 553 18.89 14.81 10.39
C GLN A 553 18.96 15.76 11.56
N ASN A 554 18.97 17.07 11.28
CA ASN A 554 18.80 18.12 12.27
C ASN A 554 17.42 18.76 12.14
N VAL A 555 16.79 19.03 13.27
CA VAL A 555 15.58 19.83 13.38
C VAL A 555 15.90 21.03 14.28
N ILE A 556 15.68 22.22 13.74
CA ILE A 556 15.96 23.49 14.41
C ILE A 556 14.67 24.28 14.50
N ASN A 557 14.24 24.58 15.72
CA ASN A 557 13.00 25.29 16.00
C ASN A 557 13.34 26.68 16.58
N LEU A 558 13.12 27.70 15.76
CA LEU A 558 13.31 29.10 16.14
C LEU A 558 11.94 29.78 16.24
N ASN A 559 11.88 31.00 16.70
CA ASN A 559 10.61 31.75 16.84
C ASN A 559 9.83 31.79 15.52
N HIS A 560 10.48 32.30 14.47
CA HIS A 560 9.84 32.47 13.16
C HIS A 560 10.24 31.39 12.16
N TRP A 561 11.18 30.50 12.47
CA TRP A 561 11.67 29.51 11.57
C TRP A 561 11.76 28.13 12.21
N ASP A 562 11.17 27.14 11.57
CA ASP A 562 11.52 25.74 11.77
C ASP A 562 12.30 25.27 10.55
N ILE A 563 13.50 24.76 10.77
CA ILE A 563 14.39 24.31 9.70
C ILE A 563 14.75 22.86 9.95
N ASN A 564 14.66 22.04 8.94
CA ASN A 564 15.16 20.68 9.00
C ASN A 564 16.04 20.41 7.79
N TYR A 565 17.08 19.62 7.98
CA TYR A 565 17.91 19.12 6.92
C TYR A 565 18.54 17.79 7.33
N GLY A 566 18.73 16.91 6.36
CA GLY A 566 19.26 15.60 6.65
C GLY A 566 19.82 14.91 5.41
N LEU A 567 20.59 13.89 5.67
CA LEU A 567 21.15 13.01 4.65
C LEU A 567 20.91 11.55 5.02
N THR A 568 20.80 10.71 4.01
CA THR A 568 20.73 9.27 4.14
C THR A 568 21.70 8.60 3.18
N MET A 569 22.23 7.45 3.57
CA MET A 569 23.00 6.57 2.74
C MET A 569 22.45 5.17 2.88
N SER A 570 22.34 4.44 1.79
CA SER A 570 21.87 3.06 1.82
C SER A 570 22.67 2.17 0.89
N TYR A 571 22.86 0.95 1.33
CA TYR A 571 23.45 -0.14 0.58
C TYR A 571 22.41 -1.23 0.39
N THR A 572 22.24 -1.69 -0.85
CA THR A 572 21.33 -2.77 -1.20
C THR A 572 22.11 -3.80 -2.02
N GLN A 573 21.98 -5.06 -1.66
CA GLN A 573 22.44 -6.15 -2.51
C GLN A 573 21.40 -7.25 -2.56
N TYR A 574 21.31 -7.95 -3.70
CA TYR A 574 20.50 -9.14 -3.85
C TYR A 574 21.08 -10.09 -4.89
N GLN A 575 20.75 -11.36 -4.73
CA GLN A 575 21.23 -12.45 -5.57
C GLN A 575 20.14 -13.51 -5.68
N ARG A 576 19.87 -13.96 -6.91
CA ARG A 576 19.01 -15.12 -7.16
C ARG A 576 19.76 -16.41 -6.89
N ASP A 577 19.07 -17.42 -6.34
CA ASP A 577 19.58 -18.77 -6.10
C ASP A 577 18.55 -19.78 -6.62
N GLY A 578 18.77 -20.30 -7.82
CA GLY A 578 17.90 -21.26 -8.50
C GLY A 578 18.01 -22.66 -7.91
N LYS A 579 16.88 -23.33 -7.69
CA LYS A 579 16.78 -24.66 -7.12
C LYS A 579 16.46 -25.74 -8.15
N MET A 580 16.04 -25.33 -9.36
CA MET A 580 15.78 -26.19 -10.50
C MET A 580 16.68 -25.77 -11.66
N ARG A 581 17.25 -26.75 -12.39
CA ARG A 581 18.03 -26.50 -13.61
C ARG A 581 17.06 -26.53 -14.81
N ASN A 582 16.63 -25.36 -15.27
CA ASN A 582 15.68 -25.25 -16.34
C ASN A 582 16.32 -25.56 -17.69
N GLY A 583 15.72 -26.46 -18.49
CA GLY A 583 16.27 -26.90 -19.77
C GLY A 583 16.36 -25.82 -20.85
N ARG A 584 15.56 -24.74 -20.72
CA ARG A 584 15.62 -23.57 -21.64
C ARG A 584 16.78 -22.64 -21.31
N SER A 585 17.36 -22.77 -20.10
CA SER A 585 18.51 -21.98 -19.66
C SER A 585 19.39 -22.81 -18.69
N PRO A 586 19.94 -23.92 -19.13
CA PRO A 586 20.60 -24.90 -18.23
C PRO A 586 21.87 -24.35 -17.55
N GLU A 587 22.54 -23.39 -18.20
CA GLU A 587 23.78 -22.80 -17.66
C GLU A 587 23.52 -21.61 -16.74
N ASN A 588 22.29 -21.03 -16.72
CA ASN A 588 21.99 -19.78 -16.06
C ASN A 588 20.71 -19.85 -15.18
N SER A 589 20.27 -21.04 -14.80
CA SER A 589 19.04 -21.21 -14.01
C SER A 589 19.25 -21.80 -12.63
N TYR A 590 20.32 -22.57 -12.44
CA TYR A 590 20.59 -23.35 -11.22
C TYR A 590 21.74 -22.79 -10.40
N GLY A 591 21.56 -22.78 -9.06
CA GLY A 591 22.56 -22.28 -8.13
C GLY A 591 22.49 -20.76 -7.96
N LYS A 592 23.56 -20.19 -7.40
CA LYS A 592 23.69 -18.77 -7.14
C LYS A 592 24.08 -18.04 -8.42
N GLY A 593 23.26 -17.08 -8.81
CA GLY A 593 23.49 -16.20 -9.94
C GLY A 593 24.38 -15.00 -9.62
N GLU A 594 24.29 -13.96 -10.43
CA GLU A 594 25.03 -12.72 -10.24
C GLU A 594 24.55 -11.95 -9.00
N MET A 595 25.48 -11.31 -8.30
CA MET A 595 25.17 -10.46 -7.16
C MET A 595 25.10 -8.99 -7.59
N HIS A 596 23.91 -8.42 -7.52
CA HIS A 596 23.66 -7.01 -7.82
C HIS A 596 23.83 -6.17 -6.57
N LYS A 597 24.57 -5.04 -6.68
CA LYS A 597 24.91 -4.16 -5.57
C LYS A 597 24.64 -2.70 -5.95
N PHE A 598 24.05 -1.95 -5.01
CA PHE A 598 23.67 -0.56 -5.21
C PHE A 598 24.03 0.26 -3.99
N ASP A 599 24.78 1.33 -4.22
CA ASP A 599 25.05 2.39 -3.24
C ASP A 599 24.18 3.60 -3.57
N ASN A 600 23.41 4.05 -2.59
CA ASN A 600 22.47 5.14 -2.77
C ASN A 600 22.65 6.19 -1.69
N ALA A 601 22.29 7.42 -2.03
CA ALA A 601 22.32 8.54 -1.10
C ALA A 601 21.14 9.47 -1.36
N GLY A 602 20.69 10.15 -0.31
CA GLY A 602 19.64 11.14 -0.39
C GLY A 602 19.91 12.32 0.55
N ILE A 603 19.46 13.48 0.13
CA ILE A 603 19.46 14.71 0.93
C ILE A 603 18.06 15.30 0.92
N LYS A 604 17.57 15.73 2.07
CA LYS A 604 16.35 16.54 2.18
C LYS A 604 16.59 17.77 3.02
N ALA A 605 15.84 18.82 2.71
CA ALA A 605 15.80 20.05 3.49
C ALA A 605 14.38 20.59 3.51
N GLY A 606 14.00 21.20 4.61
CA GLY A 606 12.72 21.87 4.78
C GLY A 606 12.88 23.12 5.63
N ALA A 607 12.05 24.11 5.35
CA ALA A 607 11.97 25.33 6.12
C ALA A 607 10.50 25.76 6.24
N THR A 608 10.08 26.08 7.47
CA THR A 608 8.78 26.67 7.75
C THR A 608 8.99 28.07 8.30
N TYR A 609 8.47 29.08 7.61
CA TYR A 609 8.42 30.45 8.11
C TYR A 609 7.09 30.70 8.80
N LYS A 610 7.13 30.98 10.08
CA LYS A 610 5.97 31.32 10.90
C LYS A 610 5.75 32.84 10.79
N ILE A 611 4.77 33.23 10.00
CA ILE A 611 4.37 34.64 9.85
C ILE A 611 3.89 35.14 11.20
N ASP A 612 3.05 34.33 11.83
CA ASP A 612 2.56 34.47 13.21
C ASP A 612 2.21 33.07 13.74
N GLY A 613 1.64 32.97 14.94
CA GLY A 613 1.20 31.68 15.52
C GLY A 613 0.02 31.02 14.80
N ARG A 614 -0.57 31.69 13.80
CA ARG A 614 -1.73 31.21 13.04
C ARG A 614 -1.41 30.89 11.59
N ASN A 615 -0.40 31.55 11.03
CA ASN A 615 -0.06 31.49 9.62
C ASN A 615 1.39 31.07 9.42
N SER A 616 1.63 30.09 8.57
CA SER A 616 2.97 29.67 8.20
C SER A 616 3.08 29.26 6.75
N ILE A 617 4.27 29.40 6.18
CA ILE A 617 4.64 28.90 4.86
C ILE A 617 5.74 27.86 5.08
N SER A 618 5.52 26.65 4.59
CA SER A 618 6.49 25.56 4.62
C SER A 618 6.96 25.26 3.20
N ALA A 619 8.24 24.98 3.04
CA ALA A 619 8.79 24.51 1.77
C ALA A 619 9.75 23.34 2.04
N HIS A 620 9.68 22.30 1.23
CA HIS A 620 10.56 21.14 1.34
C HIS A 620 11.15 20.78 -0.01
N ALA A 621 12.34 20.22 0.01
CA ALA A 621 13.03 19.70 -1.17
C ALA A 621 13.75 18.40 -0.83
N TYR A 622 13.77 17.47 -1.79
CA TYR A 622 14.46 16.19 -1.71
C TYR A 622 15.16 15.88 -3.03
N TYR A 623 16.38 15.38 -2.93
CA TYR A 623 17.10 14.74 -4.03
C TYR A 623 17.75 13.46 -3.51
N GLY A 624 17.54 12.35 -4.21
CA GLY A 624 18.14 11.08 -3.81
C GLY A 624 18.04 10.01 -4.87
N THR A 625 18.73 8.90 -4.58
CA THR A 625 18.69 7.69 -5.38
C THR A 625 18.17 6.52 -4.53
N LYS A 626 17.55 5.54 -5.19
CA LYS A 626 16.95 4.35 -4.57
C LYS A 626 17.25 3.13 -5.43
N ALA A 627 17.68 2.04 -4.81
CA ALA A 627 17.93 0.79 -5.51
C ALA A 627 16.63 0.25 -6.13
N PRO A 628 16.68 -0.32 -7.33
CA PRO A 628 15.53 -1.03 -7.89
C PRO A 628 15.18 -2.23 -7.01
N LEU A 629 13.89 -2.48 -6.85
CA LEU A 629 13.40 -3.64 -6.11
C LEU A 629 13.74 -4.92 -6.88
N PHE A 630 14.15 -5.96 -6.18
CA PHE A 630 14.55 -7.20 -6.86
C PHE A 630 13.39 -7.87 -7.63
N ASP A 631 12.14 -7.62 -7.24
CA ASP A 631 10.97 -8.09 -7.97
C ASP A 631 10.85 -7.49 -9.39
N LYS A 632 11.45 -6.31 -9.60
CA LYS A 632 11.50 -5.59 -10.88
C LYS A 632 12.84 -5.75 -11.62
N ALA A 633 13.84 -6.35 -10.98
CA ALA A 633 15.22 -6.36 -11.49
C ALA A 633 15.52 -7.49 -12.47
N TYR A 634 14.86 -8.64 -12.32
CA TYR A 634 15.07 -9.82 -13.16
C TYR A 634 14.02 -9.90 -14.26
N ILE A 635 14.45 -10.24 -15.48
CA ILE A 635 13.56 -10.34 -16.66
C ILE A 635 12.64 -11.56 -16.51
N SER A 636 13.22 -12.76 -16.37
CA SER A 636 12.49 -14.02 -16.28
C SER A 636 12.97 -14.89 -15.10
N PRO A 637 12.81 -14.47 -13.83
CA PRO A 637 13.44 -15.13 -12.69
C PRO A 637 12.96 -16.58 -12.45
N ARG A 638 11.84 -16.98 -13.06
CA ARG A 638 11.34 -18.36 -13.01
C ARG A 638 12.21 -19.33 -13.84
N ILE A 639 12.88 -18.83 -14.87
CA ILE A 639 13.59 -19.63 -15.87
C ILE A 639 15.10 -19.39 -15.81
N LYS A 640 15.54 -18.13 -15.66
CA LYS A 640 16.94 -17.73 -15.77
C LYS A 640 17.31 -16.61 -14.82
N ASP A 641 18.61 -16.39 -14.62
CA ASP A 641 19.18 -15.36 -13.72
C ASP A 641 19.42 -14.01 -14.42
N ASP A 642 18.92 -13.81 -15.61
CA ASP A 642 19.15 -12.57 -16.34
C ASP A 642 18.48 -11.38 -15.65
N ALA A 643 19.29 -10.44 -15.21
CA ALA A 643 18.84 -9.13 -14.81
C ALA A 643 18.65 -8.22 -16.03
N ILE A 644 17.96 -7.12 -15.81
CA ILE A 644 17.77 -6.08 -16.82
C ILE A 644 19.12 -5.49 -17.18
N ALA A 645 19.41 -5.37 -18.48
CA ALA A 645 20.61 -4.69 -18.95
C ALA A 645 20.64 -3.23 -18.42
N ASP A 646 21.80 -2.79 -17.97
CA ASP A 646 22.01 -1.44 -17.41
C ASP A 646 21.09 -1.11 -16.22
N LEU A 647 20.82 -2.11 -15.36
CA LEU A 647 20.01 -1.92 -14.16
C LEU A 647 20.64 -0.85 -13.26
N GLN A 648 19.97 0.27 -13.10
CA GLN A 648 20.45 1.44 -12.36
C GLN A 648 19.48 1.81 -11.23
N SER A 649 20.02 2.48 -10.21
CA SER A 649 19.20 3.10 -9.17
C SER A 649 18.28 4.17 -9.75
N GLU A 650 17.06 4.22 -9.25
CA GLU A 650 16.12 5.30 -9.50
C GLU A 650 16.70 6.61 -8.95
N ARG A 651 16.41 7.72 -9.61
CA ARG A 651 16.73 9.06 -9.15
C ARG A 651 15.45 9.85 -8.96
N ILE A 652 15.30 10.44 -7.79
CA ILE A 652 14.09 11.16 -7.38
C ILE A 652 14.47 12.62 -7.06
N LEU A 653 13.73 13.55 -7.65
CA LEU A 653 13.77 14.98 -7.33
C LEU A 653 12.36 15.40 -6.96
N SER A 654 12.17 15.91 -5.75
CA SER A 654 10.85 16.28 -5.24
C SER A 654 10.90 17.58 -4.46
N GLY A 655 9.81 18.33 -4.50
CA GLY A 655 9.61 19.50 -3.67
C GLY A 655 8.15 19.86 -3.51
N ASP A 656 7.86 20.51 -2.39
CA ASP A 656 6.54 21.08 -2.13
C ASP A 656 6.65 22.44 -1.41
N ILE A 657 5.57 23.19 -1.54
CA ILE A 657 5.36 24.43 -0.80
C ILE A 657 3.93 24.45 -0.27
N SER A 658 3.78 24.75 1.01
CA SER A 658 2.51 24.74 1.71
C SER A 658 2.25 26.04 2.43
N TYR A 659 1.05 26.57 2.32
CA TYR A 659 0.54 27.61 3.19
C TYR A 659 -0.42 26.99 4.20
N ASN A 660 -0.09 27.11 5.48
CA ASN A 660 -0.87 26.60 6.59
C ASN A 660 -1.47 27.75 7.38
N PHE A 661 -2.74 27.66 7.72
CA PHE A 661 -3.42 28.64 8.56
C PHE A 661 -4.27 27.95 9.59
N ASN A 662 -4.28 28.48 10.84
CA ASN A 662 -4.94 27.90 11.98
C ASN A 662 -5.60 28.99 12.84
N TYR A 663 -6.84 29.32 12.48
CA TYR A 663 -7.69 30.22 13.25
C TYR A 663 -8.69 29.42 14.07
N ARG A 664 -9.21 29.96 15.14
CA ARG A 664 -10.12 29.28 16.08
C ARG A 664 -11.28 28.54 15.40
N ARG A 665 -11.84 29.11 14.32
CA ARG A 665 -12.96 28.51 13.58
C ARG A 665 -12.61 28.00 12.21
N PHE A 666 -11.48 28.40 11.66
CA PHE A 666 -11.10 28.10 10.29
C PHE A 666 -9.62 27.71 10.25
N HIS A 667 -9.33 26.52 9.77
CA HIS A 667 -7.98 26.07 9.55
C HIS A 667 -7.88 25.30 8.25
N GLY A 668 -6.68 25.20 7.74
CA GLY A 668 -6.46 24.47 6.50
C GLY A 668 -5.03 24.58 5.99
N THR A 669 -4.81 23.86 4.90
CA THR A 669 -3.54 23.80 4.20
C THR A 669 -3.78 23.86 2.70
N ILE A 670 -2.94 24.61 1.99
CA ILE A 670 -2.85 24.62 0.53
C ILE A 670 -1.43 24.25 0.18
N THR A 671 -1.24 23.15 -0.56
CA THR A 671 0.08 22.62 -0.90
C THR A 671 0.23 22.47 -2.41
N GLY A 672 1.22 23.12 -2.98
CA GLY A 672 1.70 22.82 -4.34
C GLY A 672 2.86 21.83 -4.29
N PHE A 673 2.85 20.80 -5.13
CA PHE A 673 3.91 19.78 -5.16
C PHE A 673 4.38 19.48 -6.58
N TRP A 674 5.65 19.05 -6.68
CA TRP A 674 6.23 18.55 -7.91
C TRP A 674 7.29 17.50 -7.61
N THR A 675 7.25 16.38 -8.37
CA THR A 675 8.21 15.28 -8.24
C THR A 675 8.51 14.70 -9.61
N ASP A 676 9.77 14.55 -9.91
CA ASP A 676 10.30 13.80 -11.05
C ASP A 676 11.00 12.52 -10.55
N MET A 677 10.61 11.39 -11.10
CA MET A 677 11.25 10.10 -10.87
C MET A 677 11.85 9.61 -12.18
N TYR A 678 13.15 9.27 -12.14
CA TYR A 678 13.92 8.84 -13.31
C TYR A 678 14.43 7.42 -13.11
N ASN A 679 14.71 6.74 -14.20
CA ASN A 679 15.27 5.38 -14.23
C ASN A 679 14.40 4.35 -13.50
N GLN A 680 13.08 4.55 -13.46
CA GLN A 680 12.18 3.55 -12.91
C GLN A 680 12.12 2.33 -13.82
N THR A 681 11.87 1.18 -13.20
CA THR A 681 11.70 -0.10 -13.87
C THR A 681 10.31 -0.64 -13.60
N GLU A 682 9.61 -1.08 -14.64
CA GLU A 682 8.31 -1.74 -14.55
C GLU A 682 8.39 -3.11 -15.22
N ARG A 683 7.77 -4.13 -14.63
CA ARG A 683 7.71 -5.47 -15.20
C ARG A 683 6.28 -5.97 -15.24
N THR A 684 5.90 -6.56 -16.36
CA THR A 684 4.64 -7.27 -16.55
C THR A 684 4.89 -8.61 -17.24
N SER A 685 3.98 -9.58 -17.06
CA SER A 685 4.06 -10.88 -17.71
C SER A 685 2.67 -11.24 -18.23
N PHE A 686 2.58 -11.64 -19.48
CA PHE A 686 1.33 -12.01 -20.13
C PHE A 686 1.56 -13.03 -21.26
N TYR A 687 0.48 -13.63 -21.74
CA TYR A 687 0.53 -14.54 -22.86
C TYR A 687 0.62 -13.73 -24.17
N ASP A 688 1.59 -14.05 -25.01
CA ASP A 688 1.79 -13.48 -26.32
C ASP A 688 1.20 -14.42 -27.39
N ASP A 689 0.31 -13.89 -28.23
CA ASP A 689 -0.34 -14.70 -29.25
C ASP A 689 0.52 -14.89 -30.49
N GLN A 690 1.51 -14.03 -30.74
CA GLN A 690 2.40 -14.16 -31.91
C GLN A 690 3.29 -15.40 -31.78
N PHE A 691 3.87 -15.60 -30.58
CA PHE A 691 4.70 -16.76 -30.28
C PHE A 691 3.98 -17.82 -29.44
N SER A 692 2.71 -17.62 -29.16
CA SER A 692 1.85 -18.54 -28.41
C SER A 692 2.46 -19.02 -27.08
N THR A 693 3.15 -18.15 -26.35
CA THR A 693 3.84 -18.45 -25.10
C THR A 693 3.74 -17.27 -24.11
N PHE A 694 4.17 -17.48 -22.88
CA PHE A 694 4.32 -16.36 -21.95
C PHE A 694 5.50 -15.49 -22.32
N MET A 695 5.27 -14.18 -22.27
CA MET A 695 6.28 -13.14 -22.46
C MET A 695 6.40 -12.33 -21.19
N ASN A 696 7.63 -12.14 -20.73
CA ASN A 696 7.98 -11.17 -19.72
C ASN A 696 8.36 -9.86 -20.42
N TYR A 697 7.72 -8.78 -20.04
CA TYR A 697 7.94 -7.48 -20.61
C TYR A 697 8.47 -6.52 -19.54
N VAL A 698 9.61 -5.92 -19.78
CA VAL A 698 10.26 -4.99 -18.88
C VAL A 698 10.40 -3.62 -19.53
N LEU A 699 9.94 -2.57 -18.85
CA LEU A 699 10.25 -1.20 -19.17
C LEU A 699 11.41 -0.74 -18.30
N SER A 700 12.48 -0.25 -18.90
CA SER A 700 13.64 0.31 -18.21
C SER A 700 13.87 1.78 -18.59
N GLY A 701 14.43 2.57 -17.65
CA GLY A 701 14.68 3.98 -17.85
C GLY A 701 13.41 4.83 -17.90
N VAL A 702 12.33 4.41 -17.24
CA VAL A 702 11.06 5.15 -17.21
C VAL A 702 11.23 6.46 -16.43
N LYS A 703 10.75 7.57 -17.02
CA LYS A 703 10.61 8.85 -16.34
C LYS A 703 9.14 9.19 -16.14
N LYS A 704 8.77 9.50 -14.88
CA LYS A 704 7.43 9.99 -14.51
C LYS A 704 7.54 11.34 -13.82
N THR A 705 6.55 12.19 -14.05
CA THR A 705 6.36 13.47 -13.35
C THR A 705 5.02 13.48 -12.65
N TYR A 706 5.04 13.85 -11.39
CA TYR A 706 3.88 14.03 -10.52
C TYR A 706 3.84 15.49 -10.08
N LYS A 707 2.73 16.18 -10.32
CA LYS A 707 2.57 17.58 -9.91
C LYS A 707 1.11 17.93 -9.68
N GLY A 708 0.87 18.86 -8.79
CA GLY A 708 -0.49 19.29 -8.50
C GLY A 708 -0.59 20.23 -7.32
N VAL A 709 -1.85 20.52 -6.96
CA VAL A 709 -2.22 21.31 -5.79
C VAL A 709 -3.17 20.50 -4.94
N GLU A 710 -2.90 20.44 -3.65
CA GLU A 710 -3.71 19.81 -2.61
C GLU A 710 -4.28 20.90 -1.71
N VAL A 711 -5.55 20.80 -1.36
CA VAL A 711 -6.27 21.77 -0.50
C VAL A 711 -7.04 20.99 0.56
N GLY A 712 -6.88 21.37 1.81
CA GLY A 712 -7.67 20.86 2.92
C GLY A 712 -8.14 22.02 3.79
N LEU A 713 -9.45 22.14 4.00
CA LEU A 713 -10.10 23.24 4.74
C LEU A 713 -11.09 22.67 5.74
N ALA A 714 -11.11 23.22 6.94
CA ALA A 714 -12.15 22.94 7.93
C ALA A 714 -12.67 24.23 8.53
N TYR A 715 -13.98 24.35 8.61
CA TYR A 715 -14.68 25.50 9.16
C TYR A 715 -15.64 25.04 10.26
N ARG A 716 -15.40 25.49 11.49
CA ARG A 716 -16.28 25.28 12.64
C ARG A 716 -17.42 26.31 12.59
N LEU A 717 -18.52 25.94 11.95
CA LEU A 717 -19.71 26.80 11.80
C LEU A 717 -20.31 27.14 13.17
N THR A 718 -20.49 26.13 14.03
CA THR A 718 -20.89 26.22 15.43
C THR A 718 -19.98 25.35 16.29
N PRO A 719 -20.03 25.42 17.64
CA PRO A 719 -19.26 24.50 18.48
C PRO A 719 -19.55 23.01 18.21
N SER A 720 -20.69 22.68 17.62
CA SER A 720 -21.13 21.31 17.31
C SER A 720 -21.10 20.94 15.82
N ILE A 721 -20.99 21.91 14.92
CA ILE A 721 -21.04 21.68 13.48
C ILE A 721 -19.72 22.11 12.84
N THR A 722 -19.08 21.18 12.12
CA THR A 722 -17.88 21.44 11.32
C THR A 722 -18.14 21.09 9.85
N ILE A 723 -17.70 21.95 8.95
CA ILE A 723 -17.70 21.73 7.51
C ILE A 723 -16.25 21.46 7.10
N ASN A 724 -15.99 20.35 6.41
CA ASN A 724 -14.70 19.98 5.87
C ASN A 724 -14.76 20.01 4.35
N ALA A 725 -13.74 20.57 3.71
CA ALA A 725 -13.55 20.50 2.27
C ALA A 725 -12.13 20.08 1.96
N ALA A 726 -11.96 19.13 1.06
CA ALA A 726 -10.64 18.68 0.62
C ALA A 726 -10.66 18.45 -0.88
N GLY A 727 -9.51 18.66 -1.52
CA GLY A 727 -9.40 18.36 -2.94
C GLY A 727 -7.98 18.35 -3.44
N THR A 728 -7.78 17.65 -4.55
CA THR A 728 -6.55 17.69 -5.31
C THR A 728 -6.83 17.89 -6.78
N PHE A 729 -6.05 18.77 -7.39
CA PHE A 729 -5.99 18.97 -8.83
C PHE A 729 -4.57 18.65 -9.29
N SER A 730 -4.38 17.51 -9.96
CA SER A 730 -3.06 16.92 -10.21
C SER A 730 -2.92 16.42 -11.64
N ARG A 731 -1.66 16.16 -12.01
CA ARG A 731 -1.30 15.47 -13.25
C ARG A 731 -0.11 14.54 -13.00
N TYR A 732 -0.31 13.25 -13.30
CA TYR A 732 0.70 12.19 -13.19
C TYR A 732 0.94 11.62 -14.57
N GLN A 733 2.15 11.79 -15.12
CA GLN A 733 2.42 11.46 -16.53
C GLN A 733 3.80 10.83 -16.73
N TYR A 734 3.86 9.92 -17.69
CA TYR A 734 5.11 9.51 -18.30
C TYR A 734 5.74 10.66 -19.09
N LYS A 735 7.06 10.85 -19.00
CA LYS A 735 7.74 12.01 -19.60
C LYS A 735 8.83 11.67 -20.61
N ASN A 736 9.06 10.39 -20.87
CA ASN A 736 10.02 9.95 -21.86
C ASN A 736 9.48 8.80 -22.72
N ARG A 737 10.35 8.28 -23.55
CA ARG A 737 10.18 7.06 -24.33
C ARG A 737 11.14 6.03 -23.76
N PRO A 738 10.72 5.20 -22.79
CA PRO A 738 11.58 4.20 -22.17
C PRO A 738 11.92 3.06 -23.15
N THR A 739 12.87 2.21 -22.72
CA THR A 739 13.21 0.99 -23.42
C THR A 739 12.33 -0.15 -22.93
N GLY A 740 11.68 -0.86 -23.86
CA GLY A 740 10.95 -2.09 -23.59
C GLY A 740 11.79 -3.31 -23.96
N THR A 741 11.90 -4.28 -23.07
CA THR A 741 12.56 -5.57 -23.31
C THR A 741 11.52 -6.68 -23.30
N ARG A 742 11.44 -7.48 -24.35
CA ARG A 742 10.62 -8.68 -24.47
C ARG A 742 11.48 -9.91 -24.24
N SER A 743 11.02 -10.84 -23.39
CA SER A 743 11.66 -12.14 -23.16
C SER A 743 10.60 -13.24 -23.17
N TYR A 744 10.75 -14.18 -24.06
CA TYR A 744 9.80 -15.30 -24.28
C TYR A 744 10.20 -16.51 -23.44
N GLU A 745 9.25 -17.08 -22.72
CA GLU A 745 9.54 -18.18 -21.77
C GLU A 745 9.86 -19.52 -22.47
N ASN A 746 9.43 -19.74 -23.70
CA ASN A 746 9.75 -20.95 -24.46
C ASN A 746 11.09 -20.89 -25.22
N GLY A 747 11.81 -19.78 -25.17
CA GLY A 747 13.07 -19.60 -25.89
C GLY A 747 12.93 -19.52 -27.42
N GLN A 748 11.74 -19.37 -27.98
CA GLN A 748 11.46 -19.35 -29.39
C GLN A 748 12.07 -18.14 -30.12
N ALA A 749 12.23 -17.05 -29.42
CA ALA A 749 12.91 -15.86 -29.90
C ALA A 749 13.91 -15.33 -28.86
N PRO A 750 15.03 -14.73 -29.30
CA PRO A 750 15.95 -14.06 -28.41
C PRO A 750 15.26 -12.86 -27.73
N ASP A 751 15.79 -12.44 -26.58
CA ASP A 751 15.33 -11.21 -25.95
C ASP A 751 15.55 -10.03 -26.89
N THR A 752 14.53 -9.20 -27.06
CA THR A 752 14.54 -8.03 -27.96
C THR A 752 14.23 -6.76 -27.19
N THR A 753 14.87 -5.67 -27.60
CA THR A 753 14.65 -4.34 -27.03
C THR A 753 14.12 -3.38 -28.07
N GLN A 754 13.21 -2.50 -27.67
CA GLN A 754 12.67 -1.45 -28.51
C GLN A 754 12.23 -0.22 -27.74
N VAL A 755 12.03 0.88 -28.44
CA VAL A 755 11.54 2.13 -27.85
C VAL A 755 10.03 2.04 -27.65
N VAL A 756 9.56 2.45 -26.46
CA VAL A 756 8.14 2.51 -26.13
C VAL A 756 7.69 3.98 -26.03
N TYR A 757 6.67 4.34 -26.80
CA TYR A 757 6.21 5.74 -26.97
C TYR A 757 5.21 6.15 -25.90
N LEU A 758 5.67 6.28 -24.62
CA LEU A 758 4.81 6.60 -23.49
C LEU A 758 4.79 8.10 -23.11
N LYS A 759 5.56 8.95 -23.80
CA LYS A 759 5.65 10.38 -23.43
C LYS A 759 4.27 11.06 -23.46
N ASN A 760 3.91 11.72 -22.34
CA ASN A 760 2.66 12.45 -22.08
C ASN A 760 1.41 11.61 -21.81
N TYR A 761 1.50 10.28 -21.82
CA TYR A 761 0.42 9.44 -21.30
C TYR A 761 0.32 9.55 -19.77
N TYR A 762 -0.89 9.33 -19.26
CA TYR A 762 -1.17 9.41 -17.83
C TYR A 762 -0.80 8.12 -17.11
N VAL A 763 -0.37 8.25 -15.86
CA VAL A 763 -0.22 7.10 -14.95
C VAL A 763 -1.61 6.61 -14.58
N GLY A 764 -1.93 5.37 -14.89
CA GLY A 764 -3.24 4.75 -14.62
C GLY A 764 -3.40 4.29 -13.17
N GLY A 765 -4.63 3.88 -12.83
CA GLY A 765 -4.97 3.23 -11.56
C GLY A 765 -5.17 4.16 -10.37
N THR A 766 -5.20 5.46 -10.57
CA THR A 766 -5.58 6.47 -9.56
C THR A 766 -6.20 7.69 -10.24
N PRO A 767 -7.24 8.33 -9.67
CA PRO A 767 -7.76 9.58 -10.21
C PRO A 767 -6.74 10.71 -10.12
N GLN A 768 -6.72 11.57 -11.12
CA GLN A 768 -5.89 12.78 -11.15
C GLN A 768 -6.52 13.90 -10.32
N GLN A 769 -7.84 13.86 -10.15
CA GLN A 769 -8.62 14.82 -9.40
C GLN A 769 -9.56 14.12 -8.44
N ALA A 770 -9.60 14.61 -7.20
CA ALA A 770 -10.51 14.12 -6.17
C ALA A 770 -10.93 15.29 -5.27
N TYR A 771 -12.21 15.38 -4.97
CA TYR A 771 -12.79 16.44 -4.14
C TYR A 771 -13.76 15.84 -3.14
N SER A 772 -13.77 16.36 -1.90
CA SER A 772 -14.70 15.99 -0.83
C SER A 772 -15.25 17.25 -0.19
N LEU A 773 -16.55 17.24 0.09
CA LEU A 773 -17.23 18.23 0.90
C LEU A 773 -18.08 17.52 1.93
N GLY A 774 -17.76 17.72 3.21
CA GLY A 774 -18.40 17.05 4.32
C GLY A 774 -18.95 18.01 5.36
N ILE A 775 -20.00 17.56 6.04
CA ILE A 775 -20.54 18.19 7.24
C ILE A 775 -20.58 17.18 8.37
N LYS A 776 -20.04 17.57 9.51
CA LYS A 776 -20.02 16.77 10.73
C LYS A 776 -20.76 17.50 11.84
N TRP A 777 -21.71 16.82 12.47
CA TRP A 777 -22.48 17.34 13.58
C TRP A 777 -22.30 16.46 14.82
N ASN A 778 -21.67 17.02 15.84
CA ASN A 778 -21.60 16.46 17.20
C ASN A 778 -22.82 16.95 17.98
N ALA A 779 -23.93 16.21 17.88
CA ALA A 779 -25.19 16.59 18.48
C ALA A 779 -25.23 16.35 20.00
N PRO A 780 -26.14 17.03 20.74
CA PRO A 780 -26.36 16.78 22.16
C PRO A 780 -26.67 15.30 22.45
N GLY A 781 -26.29 14.83 23.65
CA GLY A 781 -26.51 13.43 24.06
C GLY A 781 -25.51 12.45 23.41
N MET A 782 -24.31 12.93 23.03
CA MET A 782 -23.24 12.11 22.47
C MET A 782 -23.60 11.39 21.14
N TRP A 783 -24.41 12.05 20.32
CA TRP A 783 -24.61 11.66 18.92
C TRP A 783 -23.58 12.33 18.04
N PHE A 784 -23.15 11.62 17.00
CA PHE A 784 -22.44 12.22 15.89
C PHE A 784 -23.07 11.80 14.56
N LEU A 785 -23.15 12.74 13.63
CA LEU A 785 -23.60 12.52 12.27
C LEU A 785 -22.57 13.12 11.33
N GLU A 786 -22.31 12.45 10.23
CA GLU A 786 -21.41 12.94 9.19
C GLU A 786 -21.98 12.59 7.83
N LEU A 787 -21.91 13.56 6.90
CA LEU A 787 -22.32 13.40 5.51
C LEU A 787 -21.22 13.95 4.63
N ASN A 788 -20.70 13.15 3.69
CA ASN A 788 -19.61 13.52 2.79
C ASN A 788 -20.00 13.24 1.34
N GLY A 789 -20.00 14.28 0.50
CA GLY A 789 -20.06 14.16 -0.95
C GLY A 789 -18.66 14.11 -1.53
N VAL A 790 -18.36 13.10 -2.35
CA VAL A 790 -17.05 12.85 -2.95
C VAL A 790 -17.18 12.81 -4.46
N TYR A 791 -16.38 13.60 -5.15
CA TYR A 791 -16.28 13.59 -6.61
C TYR A 791 -14.86 13.26 -7.06
N MET A 792 -14.73 12.31 -7.98
CA MET A 792 -13.44 11.85 -8.51
C MET A 792 -13.48 11.86 -10.03
N ALA A 793 -12.42 12.37 -10.65
CA ALA A 793 -12.33 12.58 -12.09
C ALA A 793 -10.94 12.30 -12.65
N ASP A 794 -10.86 12.21 -13.97
CA ASP A 794 -9.62 12.00 -14.73
C ASP A 794 -8.87 10.75 -14.28
N SER A 795 -9.59 9.63 -14.12
CA SER A 795 -9.01 8.30 -13.96
C SER A 795 -8.73 7.68 -15.33
N TYR A 796 -7.57 7.05 -15.47
CA TYR A 796 -7.15 6.43 -16.73
C TYR A 796 -6.86 4.94 -16.53
N VAL A 797 -7.11 4.14 -17.57
CA VAL A 797 -6.70 2.74 -17.58
C VAL A 797 -5.17 2.63 -17.57
N SER A 798 -4.65 1.56 -16.96
CA SER A 798 -3.23 1.24 -17.01
C SER A 798 -2.85 0.80 -18.41
N LEU A 799 -1.72 1.31 -18.91
CA LEU A 799 -1.28 1.09 -20.28
C LEU A 799 -0.63 -0.29 -20.47
N SER A 800 -0.84 -0.87 -21.64
CA SER A 800 -0.06 -2.01 -22.12
C SER A 800 1.11 -1.52 -22.98
N PRO A 801 2.36 -1.76 -22.60
CA PRO A 801 3.51 -1.24 -23.34
C PRO A 801 3.57 -1.73 -24.79
N VAL A 802 3.10 -2.94 -25.09
CA VAL A 802 3.11 -3.50 -26.46
C VAL A 802 2.27 -2.71 -27.44
N ARG A 803 1.26 -1.96 -26.98
CA ARG A 803 0.44 -1.09 -27.83
C ARG A 803 1.14 0.23 -28.17
N HIS A 804 2.25 0.52 -27.54
CA HIS A 804 2.99 1.77 -27.67
C HIS A 804 4.38 1.61 -28.29
N GLU A 805 4.64 0.48 -28.91
CA GLU A 805 5.86 0.22 -29.68
C GLU A 805 5.71 0.60 -31.14
N ALA A 806 6.82 0.65 -31.87
CA ALA A 806 6.78 0.73 -33.34
C ALA A 806 6.16 -0.55 -33.93
N MET A 807 5.19 -0.39 -34.78
CA MET A 807 4.45 -1.52 -35.42
C MET A 807 4.65 -1.51 -36.92
N PRO A 808 5.83 -1.97 -37.42
CA PRO A 808 6.11 -1.93 -38.87
C PRO A 808 5.14 -2.78 -39.70
N GLY A 809 4.50 -3.79 -39.10
CA GLY A 809 3.45 -4.59 -39.75
C GLY A 809 2.20 -3.82 -40.12
N LEU A 810 1.93 -2.68 -39.45
CA LEU A 810 0.74 -1.86 -39.64
C LEU A 810 0.69 -1.27 -41.07
N TYR A 811 1.85 -0.95 -41.66
CA TYR A 811 1.95 -0.51 -43.05
C TYR A 811 1.48 -1.55 -44.07
N LYS A 812 1.42 -2.83 -43.68
CA LYS A 812 0.94 -3.91 -44.56
C LYS A 812 -0.58 -4.07 -44.53
N VAL A 813 -1.23 -3.50 -43.56
CA VAL A 813 -2.68 -3.64 -43.31
C VAL A 813 -3.43 -2.36 -43.71
N CYS A 814 -2.75 -1.22 -43.70
CA CYS A 814 -3.33 0.08 -44.07
C CYS A 814 -2.97 0.41 -45.51
N GLU A 815 -3.99 0.80 -46.33
CA GLU A 815 -3.82 1.17 -47.74
C GLU A 815 -3.42 2.64 -47.90
N THR A 816 -3.79 3.49 -46.95
CA THR A 816 -3.53 4.93 -46.98
C THR A 816 -2.80 5.44 -45.72
N GLU A 817 -2.13 6.60 -45.84
CA GLU A 817 -1.50 7.27 -44.72
C GLU A 817 -2.53 7.74 -43.65
N GLU A 818 -3.72 8.16 -44.11
CA GLU A 818 -4.82 8.54 -43.21
C GLU A 818 -5.31 7.36 -42.37
N GLU A 819 -5.48 6.20 -43.01
CA GLU A 819 -5.84 4.97 -42.30
C GLU A 819 -4.76 4.53 -41.31
N LEU A 820 -3.48 4.64 -41.68
CA LEU A 820 -2.36 4.36 -40.79
C LEU A 820 -2.38 5.26 -39.55
N ILE A 821 -2.59 6.57 -39.74
CA ILE A 821 -2.69 7.53 -38.65
C ILE A 821 -3.87 7.22 -37.74
N GLN A 822 -5.05 6.96 -38.31
CA GLN A 822 -6.26 6.65 -37.56
C GLN A 822 -6.10 5.36 -36.75
N LYS A 823 -5.58 4.31 -37.35
CA LYS A 823 -5.38 3.01 -36.70
C LYS A 823 -4.32 3.08 -35.62
N THR A 824 -3.23 3.84 -35.84
CA THR A 824 -2.21 4.11 -34.82
C THR A 824 -2.84 4.85 -33.64
N ALA A 825 -3.65 5.88 -33.88
CA ALA A 825 -4.34 6.63 -32.83
C ALA A 825 -5.33 5.75 -32.05
N GLU A 826 -6.04 4.84 -32.71
CA GLU A 826 -6.92 3.87 -32.05
C GLU A 826 -6.14 2.92 -31.12
N ILE A 827 -5.07 2.31 -31.62
CA ILE A 827 -4.26 1.33 -30.86
C ILE A 827 -3.61 1.98 -29.64
N THR A 828 -3.04 3.18 -29.82
CA THR A 828 -2.30 3.88 -28.77
C THR A 828 -3.19 4.71 -27.83
N ARG A 829 -4.50 4.79 -28.07
CA ARG A 829 -5.43 5.56 -27.27
C ARG A 829 -5.48 5.05 -25.84
N GLN A 830 -5.21 5.94 -24.88
CA GLN A 830 -5.47 5.67 -23.46
C GLN A 830 -6.91 6.02 -23.12
N GLU A 831 -7.64 5.07 -22.58
CA GLU A 831 -9.01 5.27 -22.17
C GLU A 831 -9.08 6.01 -20.85
N ARG A 832 -9.98 7.00 -20.78
CA ARG A 832 -10.37 7.70 -19.56
C ARG A 832 -11.61 7.03 -19.00
N LEU A 833 -11.59 6.65 -17.73
CA LEU A 833 -12.74 6.12 -17.01
C LEU A 833 -13.75 7.23 -16.70
N ASN A 834 -14.99 6.84 -16.44
CA ASN A 834 -16.05 7.80 -16.11
C ASN A 834 -15.76 8.54 -14.79
N ASP A 835 -16.14 9.79 -14.74
CA ASP A 835 -16.13 10.57 -13.50
C ASP A 835 -17.22 10.06 -12.57
N ASN A 836 -16.96 10.08 -11.26
CA ASN A 836 -17.84 9.45 -10.30
C ASN A 836 -18.14 10.39 -9.14
N PHE A 837 -19.42 10.39 -8.72
CA PHE A 837 -19.87 11.04 -7.49
C PHE A 837 -20.41 9.99 -6.53
N VAL A 838 -20.00 10.11 -5.25
CA VAL A 838 -20.41 9.22 -4.17
C VAL A 838 -20.83 10.05 -2.97
N LEU A 839 -21.91 9.64 -2.32
CA LEU A 839 -22.37 10.22 -1.07
C LEU A 839 -22.19 9.18 0.05
N ASN A 840 -21.43 9.55 1.09
CA ASN A 840 -21.20 8.73 2.27
C ASN A 840 -21.88 9.34 3.50
N ALA A 841 -22.40 8.50 4.38
CA ALA A 841 -23.06 8.94 5.61
C ALA A 841 -22.62 8.09 6.80
N SER A 842 -22.48 8.74 7.95
CA SER A 842 -22.17 8.07 9.21
C SER A 842 -23.06 8.56 10.32
N ILE A 843 -23.53 7.67 11.18
CA ILE A 843 -24.21 7.99 12.42
C ILE A 843 -23.70 7.14 13.55
N GLY A 844 -23.53 7.75 14.70
CA GLY A 844 -23.11 7.00 15.89
C GLY A 844 -23.58 7.62 17.19
N LYS A 845 -23.52 6.82 18.23
CA LYS A 845 -23.86 7.20 19.60
C LYS A 845 -22.96 6.56 20.62
N LEU A 846 -22.48 7.39 21.56
CA LEU A 846 -21.77 6.92 22.75
C LEU A 846 -22.73 6.98 23.94
N ILE A 847 -22.88 5.86 24.68
CA ILE A 847 -23.72 5.71 25.86
C ILE A 847 -22.82 5.33 27.04
N TYR A 848 -22.78 6.14 28.06
CA TYR A 848 -22.12 5.79 29.32
C TYR A 848 -23.05 4.90 30.15
N LEU A 849 -22.66 3.65 30.36
CA LEU A 849 -23.42 2.70 31.20
C LEU A 849 -23.16 2.98 32.67
N ASN A 850 -21.92 3.34 33.02
CA ASN A 850 -21.50 3.80 34.33
C ASN A 850 -20.19 4.62 34.19
N ARG A 851 -19.48 4.90 35.29
CA ARG A 851 -18.23 5.71 35.31
C ARG A 851 -17.08 5.06 34.54
N THR A 852 -17.05 3.74 34.39
CA THR A 852 -15.97 2.97 33.79
C THR A 852 -16.39 2.30 32.48
N ALA A 853 -17.68 2.04 32.29
CA ALA A 853 -18.20 1.31 31.13
C ALA A 853 -18.96 2.22 30.17
N SER A 854 -18.72 2.02 28.89
CA SER A 854 -19.40 2.73 27.80
C SER A 854 -19.74 1.77 26.66
N LEU A 855 -20.85 2.07 26.00
CA LEU A 855 -21.32 1.39 24.77
C LEU A 855 -21.23 2.38 23.62
N ASN A 856 -20.58 1.99 22.53
CA ASN A 856 -20.48 2.75 21.31
C ASN A 856 -21.19 2.01 20.18
N ILE A 857 -22.10 2.68 19.47
CA ILE A 857 -22.83 2.13 18.33
C ILE A 857 -22.60 3.05 17.15
N ASN A 858 -22.10 2.50 16.04
CA ASN A 858 -21.79 3.26 14.83
C ASN A 858 -22.31 2.53 13.60
N LEU A 859 -22.94 3.28 12.71
CA LEU A 859 -23.33 2.85 11.38
C LEU A 859 -22.69 3.78 10.35
N ASN A 860 -21.88 3.20 9.47
CA ASN A 860 -21.35 3.88 8.29
C ASN A 860 -22.03 3.31 7.05
N VAL A 861 -22.37 4.18 6.12
CA VAL A 861 -22.98 3.85 4.84
C VAL A 861 -22.18 4.54 3.76
N ASP A 862 -21.39 3.77 3.02
CA ASP A 862 -20.67 4.28 1.85
C ASP A 862 -21.55 4.12 0.62
N ASN A 863 -21.45 5.07 -0.31
CA ASN A 863 -22.22 5.09 -1.55
C ASN A 863 -23.75 4.97 -1.30
N VAL A 864 -24.30 5.89 -0.49
CA VAL A 864 -25.74 5.95 -0.14
C VAL A 864 -26.65 5.95 -1.37
N LEU A 865 -26.18 6.52 -2.48
CA LEU A 865 -26.91 6.59 -3.75
C LEU A 865 -26.91 5.25 -4.50
N ASN A 866 -26.23 4.22 -3.99
CA ASN A 866 -26.11 2.90 -4.59
C ASN A 866 -25.65 2.91 -6.06
N ASN A 867 -24.71 3.80 -6.41
CA ASN A 867 -24.18 3.85 -7.75
C ASN A 867 -23.31 2.60 -8.00
N ARG A 868 -23.75 1.71 -8.89
CA ARG A 868 -23.08 0.46 -9.27
C ARG A 868 -22.23 0.62 -10.53
N ASN A 869 -22.28 1.76 -11.21
CA ASN A 869 -21.57 2.00 -12.46
C ASN A 869 -20.22 2.73 -12.25
N ILE A 870 -19.65 2.58 -11.07
CA ILE A 870 -18.36 3.18 -10.73
C ILE A 870 -17.25 2.21 -11.13
N GLN A 871 -16.53 2.52 -12.21
CA GLN A 871 -15.32 1.83 -12.61
C GLN A 871 -14.18 2.27 -11.68
N THR A 872 -13.76 1.40 -10.78
CA THR A 872 -12.70 1.71 -9.79
C THR A 872 -11.30 1.66 -10.40
N SER A 873 -11.10 0.83 -11.41
CA SER A 873 -9.88 0.76 -12.20
C SER A 873 -10.10 -0.03 -13.49
N GLY A 874 -9.16 0.06 -14.41
CA GLY A 874 -9.12 -0.72 -15.64
C GLY A 874 -7.70 -0.81 -16.18
N TYR A 875 -7.46 -1.78 -17.05
CA TYR A 875 -6.17 -1.95 -17.70
C TYR A 875 -6.30 -2.46 -19.15
N GLN A 876 -5.38 -2.03 -20.00
CA GLN A 876 -5.17 -2.60 -21.30
C GLN A 876 -4.50 -3.97 -21.13
N GLN A 877 -4.99 -4.98 -21.82
CA GLN A 877 -4.36 -6.30 -21.79
C GLN A 877 -2.97 -6.26 -22.43
N GLY A 878 -2.04 -7.09 -21.93
CA GLY A 878 -0.75 -7.31 -22.56
C GLY A 878 -0.85 -8.06 -23.89
N ARG A 879 -1.92 -8.84 -24.08
CA ARG A 879 -2.21 -9.50 -25.37
C ARG A 879 -2.59 -8.45 -26.41
N PHE A 880 -2.10 -8.65 -27.64
CA PHE A 880 -2.40 -7.79 -28.77
C PHE A 880 -2.53 -8.61 -30.07
N ASP A 881 -3.43 -8.20 -30.96
CA ASP A 881 -3.62 -8.83 -32.27
C ASP A 881 -2.65 -8.25 -33.28
N TYR A 882 -1.48 -8.88 -33.44
CA TYR A 882 -0.47 -8.49 -34.43
C TYR A 882 -0.82 -8.87 -35.87
N THR A 883 -1.91 -9.61 -36.11
CA THR A 883 -2.35 -10.00 -37.45
C THR A 883 -3.23 -8.92 -38.08
N ASN A 884 -4.26 -8.48 -37.35
CA ASN A 884 -5.22 -7.48 -37.82
C ASN A 884 -5.01 -6.09 -37.18
N PHE A 885 -4.09 -5.99 -36.23
CA PHE A 885 -3.86 -4.79 -35.45
C PHE A 885 -5.15 -4.22 -34.81
N SER A 886 -6.01 -5.12 -34.30
CA SER A 886 -7.29 -4.80 -33.73
C SER A 886 -7.21 -4.74 -32.19
N THR A 887 -7.83 -3.72 -31.62
CA THR A 887 -8.00 -3.58 -30.15
C THR A 887 -9.23 -4.33 -29.65
N SER A 888 -10.19 -4.66 -30.52
CA SER A 888 -11.45 -5.30 -30.16
C SER A 888 -11.29 -6.77 -29.78
N LYS A 889 -10.28 -7.48 -30.31
CA LYS A 889 -10.01 -8.88 -29.93
C LYS A 889 -9.57 -9.06 -28.48
N TYR A 890 -8.84 -8.08 -27.94
CA TYR A 890 -8.37 -8.05 -26.55
C TYR A 890 -8.71 -6.70 -25.93
N PRO A 891 -10.02 -6.42 -25.68
CA PRO A 891 -10.45 -5.16 -25.13
C PRO A 891 -9.96 -4.99 -23.68
N ASN A 892 -10.09 -3.80 -23.15
CA ASN A 892 -9.72 -3.50 -21.77
C ASN A 892 -10.58 -4.29 -20.77
N LYS A 893 -10.01 -4.57 -19.61
CA LYS A 893 -10.72 -5.18 -18.47
C LYS A 893 -10.92 -4.18 -17.35
N TYR A 894 -12.04 -4.31 -16.61
CA TYR A 894 -12.45 -3.34 -15.60
C TYR A 894 -12.81 -3.99 -14.27
N TYR A 895 -12.65 -3.21 -13.19
CA TYR A 895 -13.21 -3.47 -11.87
C TYR A 895 -14.27 -2.44 -11.55
N TYR A 896 -15.34 -2.87 -10.91
CA TYR A 896 -16.45 -2.03 -10.49
C TYR A 896 -16.57 -1.97 -8.97
N ALA A 897 -17.09 -0.85 -8.46
CA ALA A 897 -17.46 -0.72 -7.05
C ALA A 897 -18.70 -1.54 -6.71
N GLN A 898 -18.83 -1.90 -5.45
CA GLN A 898 -19.88 -2.81 -4.96
C GLN A 898 -21.27 -2.20 -4.86
N GLY A 899 -21.47 -0.90 -5.10
CA GLY A 899 -22.70 -0.18 -4.77
C GLY A 899 -22.72 0.23 -3.29
N ILE A 900 -23.91 0.21 -2.68
CA ILE A 900 -24.05 0.59 -1.26
C ILE A 900 -23.32 -0.37 -0.34
N LYS A 901 -22.56 0.17 0.60
CA LYS A 901 -21.79 -0.57 1.58
C LYS A 901 -22.17 -0.13 2.99
N LEU A 902 -22.52 -1.10 3.82
CA LEU A 902 -22.95 -0.90 5.19
C LEU A 902 -21.90 -1.42 6.15
N TYR A 903 -21.64 -0.67 7.21
CA TYR A 903 -20.78 -1.10 8.30
C TYR A 903 -21.39 -0.70 9.64
N LEU A 904 -21.92 -1.67 10.37
CA LEU A 904 -22.47 -1.49 11.72
C LEU A 904 -21.48 -2.06 12.73
N ASN A 905 -21.07 -1.26 13.70
CA ASN A 905 -20.23 -1.70 14.79
C ASN A 905 -20.83 -1.36 16.15
N ILE A 906 -20.74 -2.32 17.06
CA ILE A 906 -21.14 -2.19 18.46
C ILE A 906 -19.93 -2.54 19.32
N GLY A 907 -19.48 -1.57 20.10
CA GLY A 907 -18.31 -1.69 20.97
C GLY A 907 -18.62 -1.40 22.43
N VAL A 908 -18.08 -2.19 23.33
CA VAL A 908 -18.20 -2.02 24.78
C VAL A 908 -16.80 -1.83 25.34
N LYS A 909 -16.65 -0.85 26.22
CA LYS A 909 -15.45 -0.62 27.03
C LYS A 909 -15.81 -0.77 28.51
N PHE A 910 -14.97 -1.48 29.28
CA PHE A 910 -15.12 -1.67 30.74
C PHE A 910 -13.77 -1.93 31.41
#